data_ddd6f5a27f895e1c2cae3ff3104077ea
#
_entry.id   ddd6f5a27f895e1c2cae3ff3104077ea
#
_cell.length_a   1.000
_cell.length_b   1.000
_cell.length_c   1.000
_cell.angle_alpha   90.00
_cell.angle_beta   90.00
_cell.angle_gamma   90.00
#
_symmetry.space_group_name_H-M   'P 1'
#
loop_
_entity.id
_entity.type
_entity.pdbx_description
1 polymer ?
#
loop_
_entity_poly.entity_id
_entity_poly.type
_entity_poly.pdbx_seq_one_letter_code
_entity_poly.pdbx_strand_id
1 'polypeptide(L)'
;MFTGLNRSFKNLVKLLIISLIAGCGILSAQEHILSPHVPAIPTEAFSPSNARTANGELIAVNQFFSAQRCQYCHQDVYNAWSESLHRNAAREPFYRESADILLNTRGIEFTRHCESCHTPIALLSGTLTKGVGSDKAPFTPLDTEGVTCTICHSITQTTLEGTASYTIRPPALLVKEDGTPIFGDMPDSEIMANIPDHKRAMMRPLLRTPELCVTCHKVSATPALNGYKQLLGFSAYDEYQQSGASKETIQSFYPRNERATCQSCHMPKVTATKDLAAKEGKIALHRWPGANTAAPLFYGQHEQVKVTEAFLKDKVLNVDIVALQTTDNTKTLIPLATDKSNSLSLRAGEEITAEVVVANRGAAHSFPPEVRDLYEAWVEFSVTDEQGEELFHSGYVKEDGFLDESAHVYKTILLDKHSRTITRHQIWLINIKGYDNAIQAGKADVVHYRFVVPETGKFTMQAKVHYRRVTQEYSNYVLGRQGRSLILPVIEMASTQNTVSLSTKSKPISVDKVSKASKSEARRFSDYGIALLEQGQYGQASSAFTRASFLDPTDSYLLVNIAIAEMRTERFGEEKKQFLKAQELLEKALIMSPNQSRARFYLALVLRGLGQPYEAVDILSDLAKLHPRDREVQRQLGHTLYSLGKLSDAQIALEQVLNIDPDDAGAYQLLSAIYDSQGQKEKAKKANDLYLQWRQDPMADVVASRFYANNPQWAEERINYHVHSIGVGRRPVLTGQKASPIDKPE
;
A
#
# COMPACT_ATOMS: atom_id res chain seq x y z
N MET A 1 65.76 18.41 -16.59
CA MET A 1 64.72 18.23 -15.55
C MET A 1 63.34 18.50 -16.14
N PHE A 2 62.90 17.82 -17.15
CA PHE A 2 61.55 17.97 -17.76
C PHE A 2 61.10 16.68 -18.45
N THR A 3 60.95 15.57 -17.72
CA THR A 3 60.45 14.31 -18.30
C THR A 3 59.55 13.53 -17.35
N GLY A 4 59.16 14.09 -16.21
CA GLY A 4 58.36 13.38 -15.18
C GLY A 4 56.87 13.71 -15.11
N LEU A 5 56.40 14.82 -15.70
CA LEU A 5 55.02 15.32 -15.51
C LEU A 5 53.98 14.77 -16.50
N ASN A 6 54.40 14.04 -17.53
CA ASN A 6 53.47 13.63 -18.62
C ASN A 6 52.83 12.24 -18.45
N ARG A 7 53.26 11.45 -17.46
CA ARG A 7 52.65 10.13 -17.21
C ARG A 7 51.50 10.19 -16.22
N SER A 8 51.58 11.05 -15.19
CA SER A 8 50.50 11.22 -14.17
C SER A 8 49.26 11.87 -14.79
N PHE A 9 49.45 12.86 -15.66
CA PHE A 9 48.32 13.54 -16.33
C PHE A 9 47.55 12.65 -17.30
N LYS A 10 48.26 11.80 -18.04
CA LYS A 10 47.63 10.81 -18.97
C LYS A 10 46.88 9.71 -18.22
N ASN A 11 47.30 9.33 -17.00
CA ASN A 11 46.60 8.35 -16.21
C ASN A 11 45.35 8.97 -15.48
N LEU A 12 45.45 10.25 -15.10
CA LEU A 12 44.29 10.96 -14.51
C LEU A 12 43.20 11.22 -15.56
N VAL A 13 43.57 11.57 -16.79
CA VAL A 13 42.62 11.74 -17.90
C VAL A 13 42.00 10.39 -18.35
N LYS A 14 42.77 9.27 -18.32
CA LYS A 14 42.20 7.93 -18.57
C LYS A 14 41.26 7.47 -17.47
N LEU A 15 41.54 7.74 -16.20
CA LEU A 15 40.63 7.44 -15.09
C LEU A 15 39.35 8.29 -15.13
N LEU A 16 39.44 9.57 -15.50
CA LEU A 16 38.29 10.44 -15.70
C LEU A 16 37.42 10.02 -16.90
N ILE A 17 38.03 9.59 -17.98
CA ILE A 17 37.28 9.09 -19.18
C ILE A 17 36.63 7.74 -18.88
N ILE A 18 37.26 6.85 -18.12
CA ILE A 18 36.67 5.56 -17.72
C ILE A 18 35.53 5.79 -16.71
N SER A 19 35.61 6.77 -15.80
CA SER A 19 34.53 7.14 -14.89
C SER A 19 33.35 7.83 -15.61
N LEU A 20 33.61 8.60 -16.68
CA LEU A 20 32.53 9.18 -17.49
C LEU A 20 31.83 8.14 -18.38
N ILE A 21 32.56 7.15 -18.91
CA ILE A 21 31.97 6.07 -19.72
C ILE A 21 31.20 5.08 -18.83
N ALA A 22 31.64 4.81 -17.59
CA ALA A 22 30.91 3.99 -16.62
C ALA A 22 29.65 4.70 -16.08
N GLY A 23 29.66 6.04 -15.97
CA GLY A 23 28.50 6.85 -15.57
C GLY A 23 27.42 6.97 -16.66
N CYS A 24 27.81 7.05 -17.95
CA CYS A 24 26.86 7.07 -19.07
C CYS A 24 26.19 5.71 -19.35
N GLY A 25 26.87 4.59 -19.03
CA GLY A 25 26.34 3.24 -19.31
C GLY A 25 25.23 2.80 -18.35
N ILE A 26 25.10 3.44 -17.17
CA ILE A 26 24.07 3.09 -16.19
C ILE A 26 22.79 3.91 -16.39
N LEU A 27 22.88 5.11 -16.95
CA LEU A 27 21.72 5.95 -17.28
C LEU A 27 20.94 5.46 -18.51
N SER A 28 21.61 4.83 -19.50
CA SER A 28 20.94 4.37 -20.72
C SER A 28 20.14 3.08 -20.55
N ALA A 29 20.39 2.29 -19.51
CA ALA A 29 19.64 1.04 -19.27
C ALA A 29 18.28 1.25 -18.58
N GLN A 30 18.04 2.42 -17.97
CA GLN A 30 16.76 2.76 -17.32
C GLN A 30 15.78 3.47 -18.27
N GLU A 31 16.27 4.18 -19.29
CA GLU A 31 15.40 4.90 -20.25
C GLU A 31 14.59 3.99 -21.18
N HIS A 32 14.99 2.72 -21.35
CA HIS A 32 14.26 1.78 -22.22
C HIS A 32 13.14 0.98 -21.52
N ILE A 33 12.94 1.13 -20.21
CA ILE A 33 11.96 0.34 -19.45
C ILE A 33 10.63 1.07 -19.31
N LEU A 34 10.64 2.38 -19.24
CA LEU A 34 9.45 3.22 -19.20
C LEU A 34 9.31 3.95 -20.54
N SER A 35 8.33 3.58 -21.33
CA SER A 35 7.93 4.45 -22.44
C SER A 35 7.50 5.80 -21.86
N PRO A 36 7.86 6.94 -22.48
CA PRO A 36 7.34 8.23 -22.09
C PRO A 36 5.82 8.14 -22.09
N HIS A 37 5.19 8.85 -21.13
CA HIS A 37 3.75 8.89 -20.94
C HIS A 37 3.03 9.17 -22.28
N VAL A 38 2.66 8.12 -22.98
CA VAL A 38 1.70 8.19 -24.08
C VAL A 38 0.36 7.88 -23.43
N PRO A 39 -0.59 8.82 -23.41
CA PRO A 39 -1.91 8.52 -22.89
C PRO A 39 -2.43 7.28 -23.61
N ALA A 40 -2.85 6.30 -22.82
CA ALA A 40 -3.42 5.09 -23.36
C ALA A 40 -4.63 5.45 -24.21
N ILE A 41 -4.53 5.28 -25.54
CA ILE A 41 -5.71 5.15 -26.36
C ILE A 41 -6.14 3.71 -26.13
N PRO A 42 -7.23 3.44 -25.39
CA PRO A 42 -7.73 2.07 -25.26
C PRO A 42 -8.01 1.59 -26.68
N THR A 43 -7.44 0.48 -27.07
CA THR A 43 -7.93 -0.21 -28.27
C THR A 43 -9.36 -0.64 -27.90
N GLU A 44 -10.34 -0.35 -28.74
CA GLU A 44 -11.77 -0.67 -28.46
C GLU A 44 -11.97 -2.14 -28.06
N ALA A 45 -11.10 -3.03 -28.54
CA ALA A 45 -11.12 -4.45 -28.24
C ALA A 45 -10.92 -4.80 -26.76
N PHE A 46 -10.20 -3.98 -25.98
CA PHE A 46 -9.81 -4.27 -24.58
C PHE A 46 -10.41 -3.28 -23.57
N SER A 47 -11.05 -2.20 -24.05
CA SER A 47 -11.75 -1.26 -23.17
C SER A 47 -12.84 -1.97 -22.35
N PRO A 48 -13.01 -1.62 -21.04
CA PRO A 48 -12.44 -0.50 -20.30
C PRO A 48 -11.11 -0.78 -19.58
N SER A 49 -10.36 -1.83 -19.94
CA SER A 49 -8.99 -2.04 -19.44
C SER A 49 -7.96 -1.26 -20.27
N ASN A 50 -6.72 -1.13 -19.73
CA ASN A 50 -5.59 -0.51 -20.40
C ASN A 50 -4.70 -1.52 -21.14
N ALA A 51 -5.13 -2.79 -21.25
CA ALA A 51 -4.38 -3.84 -21.91
C ALA A 51 -4.17 -3.54 -23.40
N ARG A 52 -3.01 -3.91 -23.94
CA ARG A 52 -2.66 -3.71 -25.36
C ARG A 52 -1.86 -4.89 -25.88
N THR A 53 -2.02 -5.19 -27.14
CA THR A 53 -1.12 -6.07 -27.89
C THR A 53 -0.12 -5.22 -28.69
N ALA A 54 1.00 -5.82 -29.07
CA ALA A 54 2.09 -5.11 -29.74
C ALA A 54 1.69 -4.52 -31.11
N ASN A 55 0.69 -5.13 -31.78
CA ASN A 55 0.17 -4.70 -33.07
C ASN A 55 -1.26 -4.15 -33.03
N GLY A 56 -1.88 -4.06 -31.83
CA GLY A 56 -3.27 -3.62 -31.66
C GLY A 56 -4.33 -4.67 -32.00
N GLU A 57 -3.94 -5.89 -32.40
CA GLU A 57 -4.85 -6.98 -32.78
C GLU A 57 -4.96 -8.04 -31.69
N LEU A 58 -6.00 -8.86 -31.74
CA LEU A 58 -6.12 -10.03 -30.87
C LEU A 58 -5.02 -11.05 -31.21
N ILE A 59 -4.54 -11.75 -30.16
CA ILE A 59 -3.57 -12.84 -30.33
C ILE A 59 -4.37 -14.14 -30.51
N ALA A 60 -4.17 -14.83 -31.61
CA ALA A 60 -4.89 -16.09 -31.87
C ALA A 60 -4.67 -17.10 -30.72
N VAL A 61 -5.75 -17.75 -30.25
CA VAL A 61 -5.72 -18.64 -29.08
C VAL A 61 -4.69 -19.76 -29.20
N ASN A 62 -4.45 -20.26 -30.42
CA ASN A 62 -3.45 -21.30 -30.70
C ASN A 62 -1.99 -20.82 -30.61
N GLN A 63 -1.77 -19.52 -30.41
CA GLN A 63 -0.44 -18.98 -30.12
C GLN A 63 -0.10 -19.02 -28.63
N PHE A 64 -1.12 -19.20 -27.76
CA PHE A 64 -0.89 -19.46 -26.36
C PHE A 64 -0.73 -20.94 -26.12
N PHE A 65 0.03 -21.29 -25.10
CA PHE A 65 0.17 -22.67 -24.63
C PHE A 65 0.09 -22.72 -23.11
N SER A 66 -0.36 -23.86 -22.59
CA SER A 66 -0.52 -24.08 -21.16
C SER A 66 0.79 -23.94 -20.41
N ALA A 67 0.73 -23.47 -19.18
CA ALA A 67 1.85 -23.48 -18.25
C ALA A 67 2.45 -24.89 -18.03
N GLN A 68 1.65 -25.95 -18.24
CA GLN A 68 2.11 -27.34 -18.20
C GLN A 68 3.24 -27.60 -19.19
N ARG A 69 3.29 -26.85 -20.31
CA ARG A 69 4.37 -26.91 -21.31
C ARG A 69 5.75 -26.60 -20.68
N CYS A 70 5.79 -25.75 -19.64
CA CYS A 70 7.03 -25.35 -18.97
C CYS A 70 7.45 -26.34 -17.87
N GLN A 71 6.54 -27.18 -17.41
CA GLN A 71 6.71 -28.05 -16.21
C GLN A 71 7.90 -28.99 -16.33
N TYR A 72 8.18 -29.53 -17.53
CA TYR A 72 9.24 -30.51 -17.71
C TYR A 72 10.63 -29.97 -17.33
N CYS A 73 10.94 -28.74 -17.73
CA CYS A 73 12.22 -28.08 -17.45
C CYS A 73 12.19 -27.23 -16.17
N HIS A 74 11.00 -26.69 -15.79
CA HIS A 74 10.81 -25.74 -14.70
C HIS A 74 9.86 -26.33 -13.64
N GLN A 75 10.14 -27.54 -13.14
CA GLN A 75 9.24 -28.27 -12.25
C GLN A 75 8.99 -27.56 -10.93
N ASP A 76 10.04 -27.01 -10.29
CA ASP A 76 9.89 -26.32 -9.00
C ASP A 76 9.10 -25.02 -9.15
N VAL A 77 9.33 -24.27 -10.25
CA VAL A 77 8.56 -23.06 -10.58
C VAL A 77 7.10 -23.41 -10.87
N TYR A 78 6.86 -24.41 -11.72
CA TYR A 78 5.51 -24.86 -12.06
C TYR A 78 4.72 -25.31 -10.82
N ASN A 79 5.32 -26.12 -9.96
CA ASN A 79 4.68 -26.60 -8.74
C ASN A 79 4.32 -25.43 -7.80
N ALA A 80 5.22 -24.46 -7.65
CA ALA A 80 4.97 -23.25 -6.88
C ALA A 80 3.83 -22.40 -7.46
N TRP A 81 3.86 -22.16 -8.78
CA TRP A 81 2.84 -21.42 -9.50
C TRP A 81 1.47 -22.11 -9.45
N SER A 82 1.42 -23.44 -9.61
CA SER A 82 0.16 -24.21 -9.71
C SER A 82 -0.77 -24.10 -8.50
N GLU A 83 -0.22 -23.75 -7.33
CA GLU A 83 -1.00 -23.50 -6.10
C GLU A 83 -1.14 -21.99 -5.80
N SER A 84 -0.49 -21.11 -6.56
CA SER A 84 -0.49 -19.68 -6.32
C SER A 84 -1.84 -19.01 -6.63
N LEU A 85 -2.02 -17.78 -6.12
CA LEU A 85 -3.17 -16.95 -6.47
C LEU A 85 -3.16 -16.50 -7.93
N HIS A 86 -1.98 -16.39 -8.57
CA HIS A 86 -1.90 -16.10 -9.99
C HIS A 86 -2.52 -17.24 -10.83
N ARG A 87 -2.25 -18.50 -10.46
CA ARG A 87 -2.94 -19.65 -11.08
C ARG A 87 -4.44 -19.67 -10.81
N ASN A 88 -4.83 -19.26 -9.60
CA ASN A 88 -6.23 -19.31 -9.17
C ASN A 88 -7.00 -18.04 -9.58
N ALA A 89 -6.37 -17.02 -10.16
CA ALA A 89 -6.97 -15.72 -10.43
C ALA A 89 -8.27 -15.80 -11.23
N ALA A 90 -8.34 -16.68 -12.25
CA ALA A 90 -9.51 -16.85 -13.10
C ALA A 90 -10.70 -17.54 -12.41
N ARG A 91 -10.45 -18.35 -11.38
CA ARG A 91 -11.44 -19.25 -10.76
C ARG A 91 -11.71 -18.97 -9.27
N GLU A 92 -11.04 -18.00 -8.70
CA GLU A 92 -11.22 -17.62 -7.29
C GLU A 92 -12.69 -17.23 -7.03
N PRO A 93 -13.39 -17.89 -6.10
CA PRO A 93 -14.86 -17.80 -6.01
C PRO A 93 -15.35 -16.40 -5.65
N PHE A 94 -14.63 -15.67 -4.81
CA PHE A 94 -15.03 -14.32 -4.38
C PHE A 94 -14.84 -13.28 -5.50
N TYR A 95 -13.82 -13.44 -6.33
CA TYR A 95 -13.62 -12.67 -7.55
C TYR A 95 -14.70 -12.99 -8.58
N ARG A 96 -14.95 -14.30 -8.84
CA ARG A 96 -15.96 -14.72 -9.83
C ARG A 96 -17.35 -14.17 -9.52
N GLU A 97 -17.74 -14.13 -8.26
CA GLU A 97 -19.03 -13.53 -7.87
C GLU A 97 -19.15 -12.08 -8.33
N SER A 98 -18.12 -11.26 -8.09
CA SER A 98 -18.12 -9.85 -8.53
C SER A 98 -18.13 -9.72 -10.05
N ALA A 99 -17.36 -10.56 -10.76
CA ALA A 99 -17.31 -10.56 -12.22
C ALA A 99 -18.66 -10.99 -12.84
N ASP A 100 -19.31 -11.97 -12.23
CA ASP A 100 -20.63 -12.47 -12.67
C ASP A 100 -21.75 -11.44 -12.41
N ILE A 101 -21.69 -10.70 -11.30
CA ILE A 101 -22.60 -9.56 -11.06
C ILE A 101 -22.41 -8.49 -12.14
N LEU A 102 -21.16 -8.14 -12.47
CA LEU A 102 -20.88 -7.17 -13.53
C LEU A 102 -21.37 -7.64 -14.89
N LEU A 103 -21.10 -8.90 -15.25
CA LEU A 103 -21.60 -9.53 -16.47
C LEU A 103 -23.12 -9.42 -16.60
N ASN A 104 -23.84 -9.80 -15.54
CA ASN A 104 -25.30 -9.84 -15.54
C ASN A 104 -25.96 -8.46 -15.49
N THR A 105 -25.27 -7.45 -14.95
CA THR A 105 -25.82 -6.10 -14.77
C THR A 105 -25.42 -5.12 -15.86
N ARG A 106 -24.25 -5.29 -16.47
CA ARG A 106 -23.69 -4.34 -17.44
C ARG A 106 -23.30 -4.96 -18.77
N GLY A 107 -23.09 -6.27 -18.84
CA GLY A 107 -22.69 -6.99 -20.04
C GLY A 107 -21.22 -7.39 -20.07
N ILE A 108 -20.89 -8.24 -21.04
CA ILE A 108 -19.57 -8.87 -21.15
C ILE A 108 -18.44 -7.85 -21.43
N GLU A 109 -18.73 -6.77 -22.12
CA GLU A 109 -17.76 -5.75 -22.48
C GLU A 109 -17.15 -5.10 -21.23
N PHE A 110 -17.94 -4.93 -20.19
CA PHE A 110 -17.49 -4.30 -18.93
C PHE A 110 -16.61 -5.25 -18.11
N THR A 111 -16.78 -6.57 -18.23
CA THR A 111 -15.96 -7.55 -17.51
C THR A 111 -14.50 -7.54 -17.97
N ARG A 112 -14.20 -7.01 -19.16
CA ARG A 112 -12.82 -6.82 -19.66
C ARG A 112 -11.94 -6.07 -18.66
N HIS A 113 -12.55 -5.19 -17.85
CA HIS A 113 -11.84 -4.49 -16.78
C HIS A 113 -11.24 -5.48 -15.77
N CYS A 114 -11.99 -6.45 -15.32
CA CYS A 114 -11.56 -7.46 -14.35
C CYS A 114 -10.68 -8.54 -15.02
N GLU A 115 -11.14 -9.00 -16.20
CA GLU A 115 -10.59 -10.16 -16.89
C GLU A 115 -9.18 -9.89 -17.44
N SER A 116 -8.82 -8.61 -17.67
CA SER A 116 -7.49 -8.23 -18.11
C SER A 116 -6.36 -8.62 -17.13
N CYS A 117 -6.69 -8.76 -15.84
CA CYS A 117 -5.76 -9.22 -14.80
C CYS A 117 -6.06 -10.67 -14.37
N HIS A 118 -7.33 -11.11 -14.43
CA HIS A 118 -7.74 -12.40 -13.87
C HIS A 118 -7.81 -13.52 -14.93
N THR A 119 -8.21 -13.22 -16.18
CA THR A 119 -8.26 -14.16 -17.30
C THR A 119 -7.62 -13.56 -18.56
N PRO A 120 -6.36 -13.11 -18.50
CA PRO A 120 -5.77 -12.34 -19.58
C PRO A 120 -5.70 -13.07 -20.91
N ILE A 121 -5.56 -14.41 -20.95
CA ILE A 121 -5.59 -15.16 -22.21
C ILE A 121 -6.97 -15.02 -22.88
N ALA A 122 -8.06 -15.17 -22.15
CA ALA A 122 -9.42 -15.05 -22.68
C ALA A 122 -9.66 -13.64 -23.26
N LEU A 123 -9.20 -12.61 -22.57
CA LEU A 123 -9.30 -11.24 -23.08
C LEU A 123 -8.48 -11.05 -24.37
N LEU A 124 -7.20 -11.42 -24.34
CA LEU A 124 -6.24 -11.16 -25.42
C LEU A 124 -6.54 -12.01 -26.68
N SER A 125 -7.14 -13.18 -26.52
CA SER A 125 -7.54 -14.05 -27.65
C SER A 125 -8.92 -13.72 -28.21
N GLY A 126 -9.69 -12.84 -27.52
CA GLY A 126 -11.07 -12.53 -27.88
C GLY A 126 -12.07 -13.62 -27.50
N THR A 127 -11.66 -14.68 -26.78
CA THR A 127 -12.58 -15.71 -26.26
C THR A 127 -13.59 -15.08 -25.30
N LEU A 128 -13.17 -14.14 -24.48
CA LEU A 128 -14.03 -13.40 -23.57
C LEU A 128 -15.19 -12.71 -24.29
N THR A 129 -14.92 -12.03 -25.40
CA THR A 129 -15.96 -11.31 -26.17
C THR A 129 -16.99 -12.25 -26.82
N LYS A 130 -16.71 -13.54 -26.88
CA LYS A 130 -17.64 -14.57 -27.34
C LYS A 130 -18.50 -15.14 -26.24
N GLY A 131 -18.43 -14.59 -25.02
CA GLY A 131 -19.23 -15.00 -23.89
C GLY A 131 -18.59 -16.10 -23.05
N VAL A 132 -17.29 -16.00 -22.77
CA VAL A 132 -16.58 -16.88 -21.83
C VAL A 132 -17.34 -16.93 -20.51
N GLY A 133 -17.62 -18.15 -20.01
CA GLY A 133 -18.43 -18.38 -18.82
C GLY A 133 -19.95 -18.41 -19.06
N SER A 134 -20.42 -18.24 -20.29
CA SER A 134 -21.79 -18.51 -20.67
C SER A 134 -21.92 -19.93 -21.29
N ASP A 135 -23.13 -20.50 -21.27
CA ASP A 135 -23.42 -21.77 -21.95
C ASP A 135 -23.14 -21.76 -23.47
N LYS A 136 -22.91 -20.57 -24.03
CA LYS A 136 -22.66 -20.33 -25.46
C LYS A 136 -21.21 -20.42 -25.90
N ALA A 137 -20.26 -20.28 -24.95
CA ALA A 137 -18.83 -20.44 -25.20
C ALA A 137 -18.14 -21.03 -23.98
N PRO A 138 -17.97 -22.35 -23.91
CA PRO A 138 -17.33 -23.00 -22.78
C PRO A 138 -15.89 -22.49 -22.64
N PHE A 139 -15.45 -22.30 -21.39
CA PHE A 139 -14.06 -22.01 -21.09
C PHE A 139 -13.15 -23.07 -21.68
N THR A 140 -12.11 -22.64 -22.37
CA THR A 140 -10.99 -23.52 -22.68
C THR A 140 -10.13 -23.73 -21.44
N PRO A 141 -9.36 -24.82 -21.36
CA PRO A 141 -8.40 -24.99 -20.25
C PRO A 141 -7.45 -23.78 -20.08
N LEU A 142 -7.07 -23.13 -21.18
CA LEU A 142 -6.22 -21.93 -21.16
C LEU A 142 -6.90 -20.73 -20.51
N ASP A 143 -8.18 -20.52 -20.75
CA ASP A 143 -8.95 -19.40 -20.18
C ASP A 143 -9.00 -19.46 -18.64
N THR A 144 -8.89 -20.67 -18.07
CA THR A 144 -8.95 -20.89 -16.61
C THR A 144 -7.59 -20.93 -15.94
N GLU A 145 -6.48 -20.77 -16.66
CA GLU A 145 -5.14 -20.81 -16.10
C GLU A 145 -4.76 -19.55 -15.28
N GLY A 146 -5.55 -18.49 -15.36
CA GLY A 146 -5.25 -17.23 -14.66
C GLY A 146 -4.03 -16.51 -15.25
N VAL A 147 -3.18 -15.95 -14.38
CA VAL A 147 -1.93 -15.29 -14.78
C VAL A 147 -0.84 -16.34 -14.93
N THR A 148 -0.62 -16.78 -16.18
CA THR A 148 0.30 -17.89 -16.48
C THR A 148 1.69 -17.41 -16.85
N CYS A 149 2.62 -18.37 -17.00
CA CYS A 149 4.00 -18.15 -17.45
C CYS A 149 4.04 -17.31 -18.73
N THR A 150 3.23 -17.69 -19.73
CA THR A 150 3.18 -17.04 -21.03
C THR A 150 2.66 -15.61 -20.99
N ILE A 151 1.85 -15.26 -20.00
CA ILE A 151 1.38 -13.88 -19.82
C ILE A 151 2.52 -12.99 -19.31
N CYS A 152 3.03 -13.26 -18.09
CA CYS A 152 4.09 -12.43 -17.50
C CYS A 152 5.33 -12.35 -18.40
N HIS A 153 5.75 -13.49 -18.95
CA HIS A 153 6.96 -13.58 -19.80
C HIS A 153 6.77 -13.06 -21.23
N SER A 154 5.56 -12.66 -21.63
CA SER A 154 5.28 -12.05 -22.94
C SER A 154 5.00 -10.53 -22.89
N ILE A 155 4.84 -9.94 -21.70
CA ILE A 155 4.71 -8.48 -21.54
C ILE A 155 6.00 -7.80 -21.99
N THR A 156 5.89 -6.84 -22.92
CA THR A 156 7.03 -6.12 -23.50
C THR A 156 7.24 -4.74 -22.93
N GLN A 157 6.16 -4.06 -22.54
CA GLN A 157 6.15 -2.72 -21.98
C GLN A 157 5.06 -2.60 -20.93
N THR A 158 5.24 -1.65 -20.02
CA THR A 158 4.27 -1.30 -18.99
C THR A 158 4.21 0.22 -18.85
N THR A 159 3.07 0.74 -18.36
CA THR A 159 2.95 2.12 -17.89
C THR A 159 2.52 2.12 -16.43
N LEU A 160 2.55 3.28 -15.76
CA LEU A 160 2.20 3.42 -14.34
C LEU A 160 0.70 3.67 -14.11
N GLU A 161 -0.13 3.57 -15.14
CA GLU A 161 -1.56 3.84 -15.09
C GLU A 161 -2.35 2.71 -14.40
N GLY A 162 -1.79 1.50 -14.33
CA GLY A 162 -2.50 0.35 -13.78
C GLY A 162 -3.67 -0.12 -14.65
N THR A 163 -4.60 -0.88 -14.06
CA THR A 163 -5.78 -1.42 -14.75
C THR A 163 -5.39 -2.19 -16.01
N ALA A 164 -4.40 -3.11 -15.86
CA ALA A 164 -3.77 -3.88 -16.92
C ALA A 164 -2.98 -3.04 -17.95
N SER A 165 -2.28 -1.99 -17.50
CA SER A 165 -1.49 -1.11 -18.38
C SER A 165 -0.22 -1.76 -18.93
N TYR A 166 -0.36 -2.91 -19.57
CA TYR A 166 0.71 -3.65 -20.23
C TYR A 166 0.53 -3.70 -21.76
N THR A 167 1.66 -3.78 -22.46
CA THR A 167 1.71 -4.19 -23.87
C THR A 167 2.30 -5.59 -23.93
N ILE A 168 1.59 -6.52 -24.58
CA ILE A 168 1.99 -7.91 -24.70
C ILE A 168 2.14 -8.32 -26.17
N ARG A 169 3.08 -9.22 -26.45
CA ARG A 169 3.25 -9.89 -27.73
C ARG A 169 2.76 -11.34 -27.65
N PRO A 170 2.56 -12.03 -28.78
CA PRO A 170 2.40 -13.47 -28.76
C PRO A 170 3.56 -14.16 -28.01
N PRO A 171 3.32 -15.24 -27.27
CA PRO A 171 4.37 -16.00 -26.61
C PRO A 171 5.46 -16.46 -27.57
N ALA A 172 6.72 -16.31 -27.14
CA ALA A 172 7.87 -16.76 -27.90
C ALA A 172 8.86 -17.46 -26.97
N LEU A 173 9.24 -18.69 -27.29
CA LEU A 173 10.18 -19.48 -26.50
C LEU A 173 11.64 -19.21 -26.88
N LEU A 174 11.90 -18.71 -28.07
CA LEU A 174 13.21 -18.31 -28.55
C LEU A 174 13.16 -16.92 -29.17
N VAL A 175 14.31 -16.26 -29.20
CA VAL A 175 14.57 -15.07 -30.04
C VAL A 175 15.80 -15.30 -30.87
N LYS A 176 15.81 -14.78 -32.09
CA LYS A 176 17.01 -14.79 -32.96
C LYS A 176 18.11 -13.91 -32.34
N GLU A 177 19.28 -13.99 -32.90
CA GLU A 177 20.45 -13.21 -32.47
C GLU A 177 20.19 -11.68 -32.52
N ASP A 178 19.43 -11.23 -33.50
CA ASP A 178 18.99 -9.85 -33.69
C ASP A 178 17.85 -9.43 -32.74
N GLY A 179 17.40 -10.32 -31.83
CA GLY A 179 16.29 -10.09 -30.87
C GLY A 179 14.89 -10.34 -31.44
N THR A 180 14.77 -10.75 -32.72
CA THR A 180 13.48 -11.07 -33.34
C THR A 180 12.86 -12.31 -32.68
N PRO A 181 11.62 -12.25 -32.16
CA PRO A 181 10.98 -13.40 -31.52
C PRO A 181 10.55 -14.47 -32.51
N ILE A 182 10.68 -15.72 -32.10
CA ILE A 182 10.13 -16.88 -32.80
C ILE A 182 8.86 -17.28 -32.06
N PHE A 183 7.71 -17.01 -32.68
CA PHE A 183 6.39 -17.23 -32.05
C PHE A 183 5.94 -18.67 -32.16
N GLY A 184 5.09 -19.08 -31.20
CA GLY A 184 4.50 -20.39 -31.16
C GLY A 184 5.29 -21.41 -30.34
N ASP A 185 4.72 -22.61 -30.22
CA ASP A 185 5.38 -23.76 -29.57
C ASP A 185 6.42 -24.39 -30.47
N MET A 186 7.39 -25.06 -29.90
CA MET A 186 8.49 -25.70 -30.60
C MET A 186 9.00 -26.93 -29.82
N PRO A 187 9.72 -27.87 -30.46
CA PRO A 187 10.29 -29.03 -29.78
C PRO A 187 11.27 -28.66 -28.68
N ASP A 188 11.26 -29.44 -27.58
CA ASP A 188 12.20 -29.25 -26.45
C ASP A 188 13.67 -29.33 -26.92
N SER A 189 13.97 -30.18 -27.89
CA SER A 189 15.32 -30.30 -28.46
C SER A 189 15.83 -28.99 -29.08
N GLU A 190 14.94 -28.20 -29.67
CA GLU A 190 15.30 -26.90 -30.25
C GLU A 190 15.57 -25.88 -29.15
N ILE A 191 14.74 -25.85 -28.10
CA ILE A 191 14.95 -24.99 -26.94
C ILE A 191 16.27 -25.35 -26.25
N MET A 192 16.51 -26.64 -26.00
CA MET A 192 17.73 -27.12 -25.35
C MET A 192 19.00 -26.84 -26.15
N ALA A 193 18.92 -26.85 -27.47
CA ALA A 193 20.02 -26.47 -28.33
C ALA A 193 20.32 -24.94 -28.30
N ASN A 194 19.34 -24.11 -27.85
CA ASN A 194 19.42 -22.65 -27.93
C ASN A 194 19.10 -21.99 -26.60
N ILE A 195 19.61 -22.51 -25.46
CA ILE A 195 19.36 -21.99 -24.09
C ILE A 195 19.62 -20.48 -23.95
N PRO A 196 20.70 -19.87 -24.50
CA PRO A 196 20.89 -18.42 -24.42
C PRO A 196 19.72 -17.64 -25.03
N ASP A 197 19.19 -18.10 -26.17
CA ASP A 197 18.09 -17.47 -26.91
C ASP A 197 16.78 -17.64 -26.18
N HIS A 198 16.53 -18.79 -25.59
CA HIS A 198 15.43 -19.04 -24.70
C HIS A 198 15.47 -18.07 -23.51
N LYS A 199 16.63 -17.94 -22.86
CA LYS A 199 16.80 -17.02 -21.76
C LYS A 199 16.54 -15.56 -22.18
N ARG A 200 16.99 -15.12 -23.36
CA ARG A 200 16.70 -13.78 -23.89
C ARG A 200 15.20 -13.59 -24.17
N ALA A 201 14.53 -14.62 -24.68
CA ALA A 201 13.09 -14.57 -24.94
C ALA A 201 12.26 -14.39 -23.66
N MET A 202 12.63 -15.14 -22.59
CA MET A 202 11.83 -15.29 -21.40
C MET A 202 12.23 -14.36 -20.25
N MET A 203 13.52 -13.95 -20.15
CA MET A 203 14.05 -13.20 -19.01
C MET A 203 14.42 -11.76 -19.36
N ARG A 204 13.39 -10.96 -19.66
CA ARG A 204 13.59 -9.53 -19.96
C ARG A 204 13.84 -8.71 -18.69
N PRO A 205 14.54 -7.56 -18.77
CA PRO A 205 14.84 -6.69 -17.63
C PRO A 205 13.59 -6.28 -16.83
N LEU A 206 12.48 -5.99 -17.51
CA LEU A 206 11.19 -5.60 -16.92
C LEU A 206 10.70 -6.58 -15.85
N LEU A 207 10.93 -7.89 -16.01
CA LEU A 207 10.52 -8.92 -15.03
C LEU A 207 11.19 -8.77 -13.66
N ARG A 208 12.23 -7.94 -13.55
CA ARG A 208 12.97 -7.70 -12.33
C ARG A 208 12.66 -6.34 -11.69
N THR A 209 11.68 -5.64 -12.22
CA THR A 209 11.30 -4.30 -11.76
C THR A 209 9.92 -4.29 -11.15
N PRO A 210 9.63 -3.41 -10.19
CA PRO A 210 8.29 -3.24 -9.64
C PRO A 210 7.26 -2.81 -10.68
N GLU A 211 7.71 -2.16 -11.77
CA GLU A 211 6.89 -1.66 -12.86
C GLU A 211 6.15 -2.78 -13.62
N LEU A 212 6.61 -4.02 -13.55
CA LEU A 212 5.82 -5.15 -14.04
C LEU A 212 4.54 -5.34 -13.19
N CYS A 213 4.67 -5.22 -11.88
CA CYS A 213 3.59 -5.53 -10.94
C CYS A 213 2.49 -4.47 -10.95
N VAL A 214 2.84 -3.19 -11.20
CA VAL A 214 1.88 -2.07 -11.22
C VAL A 214 0.75 -2.31 -12.21
N THR A 215 1.00 -3.02 -13.29
CA THR A 215 0.00 -3.25 -14.35
C THR A 215 -1.29 -3.86 -13.83
N CYS A 216 -1.21 -4.76 -12.83
CA CYS A 216 -2.36 -5.44 -12.22
C CYS A 216 -2.56 -5.04 -10.74
N HIS A 217 -1.50 -4.56 -10.04
CA HIS A 217 -1.55 -4.19 -8.63
C HIS A 217 -1.72 -2.66 -8.41
N LYS A 218 -2.29 -1.99 -9.41
CA LYS A 218 -2.89 -0.66 -9.36
C LYS A 218 -4.16 -0.72 -10.21
N VAL A 219 -5.32 -0.38 -9.64
CA VAL A 219 -6.61 -0.46 -10.32
C VAL A 219 -7.42 0.79 -10.07
N SER A 220 -7.96 1.36 -11.14
CA SER A 220 -8.87 2.48 -11.11
C SER A 220 -10.18 2.14 -11.81
N ALA A 221 -11.32 2.52 -11.23
CA ALA A 221 -12.59 2.52 -11.95
C ALA A 221 -12.58 3.66 -12.97
N THR A 222 -12.54 3.31 -14.25
CA THR A 222 -12.48 4.27 -15.35
C THR A 222 -13.85 4.84 -15.69
N PRO A 223 -13.96 6.03 -16.32
CA PRO A 223 -15.23 6.54 -16.82
C PRO A 223 -15.94 5.58 -17.78
N ALA A 224 -15.19 4.81 -18.55
CA ALA A 224 -15.74 3.76 -19.42
C ALA A 224 -16.39 2.62 -18.64
N LEU A 225 -15.90 2.34 -17.42
CA LEU A 225 -16.49 1.32 -16.54
C LEU A 225 -17.66 1.85 -15.73
N ASN A 226 -17.51 3.01 -15.09
CA ASN A 226 -18.47 3.51 -14.08
C ASN A 226 -19.45 4.58 -14.62
N GLY A 227 -19.23 5.09 -15.83
CA GLY A 227 -20.05 6.18 -16.41
C GLY A 227 -19.95 7.50 -15.65
N TYR A 228 -18.87 7.68 -14.85
CA TYR A 228 -18.75 8.83 -13.97
C TYR A 228 -17.37 9.50 -14.13
N LYS A 229 -16.37 9.07 -13.39
CA LYS A 229 -15.03 9.66 -13.40
C LYS A 229 -13.96 8.64 -13.08
N GLN A 230 -12.71 9.04 -13.18
CA GLN A 230 -11.57 8.22 -12.75
C GLN A 230 -11.52 8.16 -11.23
N LEU A 231 -11.53 6.96 -10.67
CA LEU A 231 -11.47 6.73 -9.22
C LEU A 231 -10.43 5.66 -8.93
N LEU A 232 -9.38 6.03 -8.20
CA LEU A 232 -8.38 5.08 -7.76
C LEU A 232 -9.00 4.11 -6.75
N GLY A 233 -9.11 2.84 -7.11
CA GLY A 233 -9.54 1.76 -6.24
C GLY A 233 -8.46 1.43 -5.22
N PHE A 234 -7.31 0.97 -5.72
CA PHE A 234 -6.11 0.69 -4.92
C PHE A 234 -4.83 0.84 -5.76
N SER A 235 -3.70 1.03 -5.09
CA SER A 235 -2.39 1.03 -5.73
C SER A 235 -1.30 0.60 -4.75
N ALA A 236 -0.96 -0.69 -4.78
CA ALA A 236 0.20 -1.19 -4.01
C ALA A 236 1.52 -0.59 -4.51
N TYR A 237 1.59 -0.22 -5.80
CA TYR A 237 2.78 0.39 -6.39
C TYR A 237 3.04 1.83 -5.91
N ASP A 238 2.01 2.70 -5.92
CA ASP A 238 2.19 4.09 -5.47
C ASP A 238 2.48 4.15 -3.97
N GLU A 239 1.87 3.24 -3.20
CA GLU A 239 2.16 3.07 -1.77
C GLU A 239 3.60 2.58 -1.55
N TYR A 240 4.07 1.63 -2.39
CA TYR A 240 5.47 1.19 -2.37
C TYR A 240 6.44 2.32 -2.69
N GLN A 241 6.18 3.12 -3.73
CA GLN A 241 7.03 4.27 -4.07
C GLN A 241 7.19 5.24 -2.88
N GLN A 242 6.13 5.43 -2.10
CA GLN A 242 6.11 6.30 -0.91
C GLN A 242 6.65 5.63 0.34
N SER A 243 7.04 4.36 0.27
CA SER A 243 7.63 3.63 1.40
C SER A 243 9.15 3.75 1.46
N GLY A 244 9.72 3.54 2.64
CA GLY A 244 11.18 3.44 2.80
C GLY A 244 11.81 2.26 2.04
N ALA A 245 11.00 1.29 1.59
CA ALA A 245 11.46 0.13 0.85
C ALA A 245 11.90 0.48 -0.58
N SER A 246 11.22 1.40 -1.24
CA SER A 246 11.56 1.85 -2.59
C SER A 246 12.86 2.64 -2.64
N LYS A 247 13.19 3.37 -1.56
CA LYS A 247 14.22 4.41 -1.50
C LYS A 247 14.00 5.55 -2.52
N GLU A 248 12.79 5.68 -3.02
CA GLU A 248 12.41 6.78 -3.93
C GLU A 248 11.90 7.99 -3.16
N THR A 249 11.38 7.78 -1.94
CA THR A 249 10.93 8.86 -1.05
C THR A 249 11.91 9.15 0.09
N ILE A 250 12.05 10.43 0.43
CA ILE A 250 12.80 10.89 1.61
C ILE A 250 11.89 11.15 2.83
N GLN A 251 10.57 11.08 2.69
CA GLN A 251 9.62 11.37 3.78
C GLN A 251 9.36 10.19 4.72
N SER A 252 9.82 8.99 4.40
CA SER A 252 9.57 7.80 5.21
C SER A 252 10.04 7.96 6.67
N PHE A 253 9.20 7.55 7.62
CA PHE A 253 9.57 7.46 9.04
C PHE A 253 10.55 6.32 9.32
N TYR A 254 10.57 5.28 8.46
CA TYR A 254 11.43 4.11 8.57
C TYR A 254 12.23 3.91 7.28
N PRO A 255 13.26 4.75 7.02
CA PRO A 255 14.11 4.58 5.85
C PRO A 255 14.88 3.25 5.95
N ARG A 256 14.95 2.52 4.84
CA ARG A 256 15.74 1.28 4.75
C ARG A 256 17.13 1.56 4.18
N ASN A 257 18.12 0.76 4.59
CA ASN A 257 19.49 0.88 4.08
C ASN A 257 19.57 0.45 2.60
N GLU A 258 18.80 -0.58 2.22
CA GLU A 258 18.79 -1.15 0.88
C GLU A 258 17.40 -1.03 0.24
N ARG A 259 17.40 -0.89 -1.08
CA ARG A 259 16.15 -0.96 -1.87
C ARG A 259 15.62 -2.38 -1.85
N ALA A 260 14.35 -2.53 -1.53
CA ALA A 260 13.59 -3.75 -1.76
C ALA A 260 12.60 -3.52 -2.90
N THR A 261 12.31 -4.56 -3.68
CA THR A 261 11.32 -4.54 -4.75
C THR A 261 10.16 -5.47 -4.40
N CYS A 262 9.07 -5.44 -5.16
CA CYS A 262 7.96 -6.39 -5.00
C CYS A 262 8.49 -7.83 -5.03
N GLN A 263 9.38 -8.13 -6.00
CA GLN A 263 9.99 -9.45 -6.15
C GLN A 263 10.87 -9.84 -4.96
N SER A 264 11.53 -8.88 -4.28
CA SER A 264 12.38 -9.18 -3.12
C SER A 264 11.59 -9.83 -1.97
N CYS A 265 10.33 -9.41 -1.78
CA CYS A 265 9.45 -9.89 -0.71
C CYS A 265 8.55 -11.03 -1.18
N HIS A 266 7.89 -10.87 -2.36
CA HIS A 266 6.89 -11.82 -2.85
C HIS A 266 7.46 -12.97 -3.68
N MET A 267 8.73 -12.86 -4.14
CA MET A 267 9.44 -13.87 -4.90
C MET A 267 10.85 -14.11 -4.34
N PRO A 268 11.02 -14.35 -3.03
CA PRO A 268 12.34 -14.61 -2.46
C PRO A 268 13.00 -15.80 -3.14
N LYS A 269 14.32 -15.85 -3.13
CA LYS A 269 15.04 -17.01 -3.66
C LYS A 269 14.90 -18.20 -2.70
N VAL A 270 14.44 -19.33 -3.25
CA VAL A 270 14.27 -20.59 -2.55
C VAL A 270 15.13 -21.69 -3.20
N THR A 271 15.39 -22.76 -2.44
CA THR A 271 16.08 -23.94 -2.96
C THR A 271 15.25 -24.59 -4.07
N ALA A 272 15.89 -24.93 -5.18
CA ALA A 272 15.29 -25.61 -6.31
C ALA A 272 16.21 -26.77 -6.73
N THR A 273 15.67 -27.98 -6.77
CA THR A 273 16.40 -29.20 -7.08
C THR A 273 16.02 -29.81 -8.40
N LYS A 274 14.88 -29.44 -8.95
CA LYS A 274 14.29 -30.00 -10.16
C LYS A 274 14.00 -28.95 -11.23
N ASP A 275 14.68 -27.80 -11.16
CA ASP A 275 14.49 -26.70 -12.11
C ASP A 275 15.80 -26.42 -12.86
N LEU A 276 15.77 -26.54 -14.18
CA LEU A 276 16.97 -26.34 -15.01
C LEU A 276 17.45 -24.88 -15.04
N ALA A 277 16.60 -23.92 -14.66
CA ALA A 277 16.98 -22.50 -14.55
C ALA A 277 17.56 -22.15 -13.17
N ALA A 278 17.61 -23.09 -12.22
CA ALA A 278 18.18 -22.84 -10.92
C ALA A 278 19.63 -22.39 -11.00
N LYS A 279 19.94 -21.26 -10.36
CA LYS A 279 21.31 -20.75 -10.26
C LYS A 279 21.82 -21.00 -8.84
N GLU A 280 22.94 -21.71 -8.72
CA GLU A 280 23.48 -22.13 -7.41
C GLU A 280 22.43 -22.87 -6.54
N GLY A 281 21.62 -23.71 -7.18
CA GLY A 281 20.55 -24.46 -6.53
C GLY A 281 19.38 -23.60 -6.00
N LYS A 282 19.23 -22.37 -6.50
CA LYS A 282 18.16 -21.44 -6.07
C LYS A 282 17.43 -20.84 -7.26
N ILE A 283 16.12 -20.57 -7.05
CA ILE A 283 15.26 -19.89 -8.02
C ILE A 283 14.30 -18.92 -7.30
N ALA A 284 13.76 -17.94 -8.02
CA ALA A 284 12.72 -17.07 -7.47
C ALA A 284 11.43 -17.88 -7.17
N LEU A 285 10.85 -17.68 -6.00
CA LEU A 285 9.62 -18.34 -5.60
C LEU A 285 8.43 -17.83 -6.44
N HIS A 286 7.73 -18.74 -7.10
CA HIS A 286 6.53 -18.43 -7.90
C HIS A 286 5.23 -18.80 -7.17
N ARG A 287 5.21 -18.73 -5.83
CA ARG A 287 4.00 -18.83 -5.00
C ARG A 287 3.36 -17.48 -4.72
N TRP A 288 4.13 -16.41 -4.79
CA TRP A 288 3.72 -15.04 -4.44
C TRP A 288 2.92 -14.99 -3.14
N PRO A 289 3.51 -15.33 -1.97
CA PRO A 289 2.81 -15.20 -0.70
C PRO A 289 2.33 -13.76 -0.52
N GLY A 290 1.09 -13.63 -0.10
CA GLY A 290 0.41 -12.34 0.08
C GLY A 290 -0.61 -12.44 1.21
N ALA A 291 -1.85 -12.01 0.96
CA ALA A 291 -2.88 -11.96 1.98
C ALA A 291 -4.08 -12.91 1.73
N ASN A 292 -4.09 -13.69 0.65
CA ASN A 292 -5.22 -14.57 0.36
C ASN A 292 -5.02 -15.99 0.91
N THR A 293 -5.64 -16.27 2.05
CA THR A 293 -5.72 -17.60 2.67
C THR A 293 -7.00 -18.36 2.27
N ALA A 294 -8.01 -17.68 1.72
CA ALA A 294 -9.31 -18.26 1.44
C ALA A 294 -9.33 -19.15 0.19
N ALA A 295 -8.85 -18.64 -0.95
CA ALA A 295 -8.87 -19.41 -2.19
C ALA A 295 -7.99 -20.68 -2.12
N PRO A 296 -6.75 -20.65 -1.59
CA PRO A 296 -5.97 -21.87 -1.42
C PRO A 296 -6.67 -22.88 -0.50
N LEU A 297 -7.28 -22.42 0.60
CA LEU A 297 -8.04 -23.30 1.49
C LEU A 297 -9.23 -23.95 0.76
N PHE A 298 -9.98 -23.15 0.01
CA PHE A 298 -11.12 -23.62 -0.78
C PHE A 298 -10.73 -24.72 -1.79
N TYR A 299 -9.52 -24.65 -2.35
CA TYR A 299 -8.98 -25.62 -3.29
C TYR A 299 -8.15 -26.74 -2.64
N GLY A 300 -8.06 -26.81 -1.31
CA GLY A 300 -7.27 -27.81 -0.60
C GLY A 300 -5.75 -27.65 -0.77
N GLN A 301 -5.26 -26.46 -1.12
CA GLN A 301 -3.85 -26.14 -1.34
C GLN A 301 -3.20 -25.73 -0.03
N HIS A 302 -3.10 -26.68 0.89
CA HIS A 302 -2.67 -26.44 2.28
C HIS A 302 -1.23 -25.89 2.41
N GLU A 303 -0.34 -26.23 1.47
CA GLU A 303 1.01 -25.68 1.48
C GLU A 303 1.01 -24.18 1.17
N GLN A 304 0.20 -23.74 0.20
CA GLN A 304 0.04 -22.32 -0.08
C GLN A 304 -0.56 -21.55 1.12
N VAL A 305 -1.52 -22.16 1.84
CA VAL A 305 -2.08 -21.56 3.06
C VAL A 305 -0.97 -21.35 4.09
N LYS A 306 -0.18 -22.38 4.40
CA LYS A 306 0.93 -22.29 5.37
C LYS A 306 1.96 -21.23 5.00
N VAL A 307 2.36 -21.18 3.72
CA VAL A 307 3.34 -20.18 3.24
C VAL A 307 2.76 -18.77 3.37
N THR A 308 1.48 -18.58 3.07
CA THR A 308 0.79 -17.30 3.21
C THR A 308 0.67 -16.88 4.68
N GLU A 309 0.31 -17.80 5.58
CA GLU A 309 0.24 -17.52 7.02
C GLU A 309 1.60 -17.14 7.59
N ALA A 310 2.65 -17.89 7.24
CA ALA A 310 4.01 -17.59 7.68
C ALA A 310 4.45 -16.19 7.20
N PHE A 311 4.12 -15.84 5.95
CA PHE A 311 4.43 -14.53 5.38
C PHE A 311 3.70 -13.39 6.11
N LEU A 312 2.42 -13.57 6.44
CA LEU A 312 1.63 -12.58 7.19
C LEU A 312 2.16 -12.36 8.62
N LYS A 313 2.70 -13.40 9.25
CA LYS A 313 3.26 -13.35 10.62
C LYS A 313 4.70 -12.82 10.68
N ASP A 314 5.43 -12.77 9.56
CA ASP A 314 6.84 -12.38 9.55
C ASP A 314 7.04 -10.87 9.68
N LYS A 315 6.77 -10.34 10.87
CA LYS A 315 7.06 -8.93 11.25
C LYS A 315 6.41 -7.88 10.34
N VAL A 316 5.28 -8.21 9.71
CA VAL A 316 4.51 -7.27 8.90
C VAL A 316 4.04 -6.12 9.76
N LEU A 317 3.42 -6.44 10.90
CA LEU A 317 2.94 -5.48 11.89
C LEU A 317 3.69 -5.62 13.21
N ASN A 318 3.69 -4.53 13.97
CA ASN A 318 4.07 -4.53 15.38
C ASN A 318 2.91 -3.97 16.19
N VAL A 319 2.57 -4.62 17.30
CA VAL A 319 1.55 -4.14 18.23
C VAL A 319 2.17 -3.96 19.61
N ASP A 320 1.81 -2.86 20.30
CA ASP A 320 2.33 -2.52 21.62
C ASP A 320 1.28 -1.76 22.45
N ILE A 321 1.20 -2.06 23.74
CA ILE A 321 0.46 -1.25 24.70
C ILE A 321 1.46 -0.29 25.33
N VAL A 322 1.51 0.93 24.79
CA VAL A 322 2.61 1.89 25.08
C VAL A 322 2.40 2.59 26.42
N ALA A 323 1.17 2.91 26.76
CA ALA A 323 0.84 3.69 27.94
C ALA A 323 -0.58 3.45 28.43
N LEU A 324 -0.85 3.89 29.65
CA LEU A 324 -2.19 4.13 30.17
C LEU A 324 -2.40 5.64 30.29
N GLN A 325 -3.63 6.11 30.10
CA GLN A 325 -4.01 7.51 30.31
C GLN A 325 -5.14 7.59 31.34
N THR A 326 -4.98 8.48 32.34
CA THR A 326 -6.07 8.76 33.29
C THR A 326 -7.18 9.52 32.58
N THR A 327 -8.44 9.31 33.03
CA THR A 327 -9.61 10.00 32.49
C THR A 327 -9.98 11.26 33.27
N ASP A 328 -9.23 11.56 34.31
CA ASP A 328 -9.40 12.79 35.09
C ASP A 328 -9.01 14.05 34.31
N ASN A 329 -9.24 15.23 34.89
CA ASN A 329 -8.95 16.51 34.24
C ASN A 329 -7.47 16.70 33.88
N THR A 330 -6.57 15.92 34.47
CA THR A 330 -5.12 16.00 34.17
C THR A 330 -4.73 15.22 32.92
N LYS A 331 -5.49 14.20 32.52
CA LYS A 331 -5.21 13.29 31.40
C LYS A 331 -3.75 12.82 31.41
N THR A 332 -3.30 12.37 32.58
CA THR A 332 -1.89 12.00 32.78
C THR A 332 -1.58 10.73 32.00
N LEU A 333 -0.57 10.79 31.10
CA LEU A 333 -0.05 9.64 30.39
C LEU A 333 0.96 8.89 31.27
N ILE A 334 0.70 7.61 31.51
CA ILE A 334 1.51 6.71 32.31
C ILE A 334 2.18 5.70 31.39
N PRO A 335 3.45 5.88 31.04
CA PRO A 335 4.15 4.94 30.17
C PRO A 335 4.29 3.55 30.80
N LEU A 336 4.12 2.52 29.99
CA LEU A 336 4.35 1.14 30.38
C LEU A 336 5.76 0.68 29.98
N ALA A 337 6.40 -0.11 30.86
CA ALA A 337 7.73 -0.63 30.61
C ALA A 337 7.73 -1.75 29.56
N THR A 338 8.85 -1.89 28.83
CA THR A 338 9.04 -2.95 27.84
C THR A 338 9.18 -4.35 28.41
N ASP A 339 9.57 -4.49 29.69
CA ASP A 339 9.66 -5.79 30.35
C ASP A 339 8.28 -6.40 30.67
N LYS A 340 7.21 -5.64 30.30
CA LYS A 340 5.82 -6.08 30.40
C LYS A 340 5.30 -6.32 31.83
N SER A 341 6.07 -5.90 32.83
CA SER A 341 5.72 -5.93 34.25
C SER A 341 5.75 -4.52 34.82
N ASN A 342 4.59 -4.01 35.23
CA ASN A 342 4.45 -2.64 35.72
C ASN A 342 3.90 -2.64 37.14
N SER A 343 4.40 -1.77 38.00
CA SER A 343 3.82 -1.49 39.33
C SER A 343 3.36 -0.06 39.32
N LEU A 344 2.04 0.14 39.34
CA LEU A 344 1.41 1.45 39.17
C LEU A 344 0.53 1.80 40.37
N SER A 345 0.50 3.09 40.67
CA SER A 345 -0.44 3.65 41.68
C SER A 345 -1.72 4.11 40.97
N LEU A 346 -2.62 3.16 40.70
CA LEU A 346 -3.96 3.40 40.17
C LEU A 346 -4.97 3.13 41.24
N ARG A 347 -6.12 3.82 41.19
CA ARG A 347 -7.22 3.61 42.15
C ARG A 347 -8.13 2.52 41.62
N ALA A 348 -8.50 1.59 42.47
CA ALA A 348 -9.57 0.65 42.15
C ALA A 348 -10.86 1.40 41.79
N GLY A 349 -11.55 0.95 40.75
CA GLY A 349 -12.77 1.57 40.26
C GLY A 349 -12.58 2.83 39.38
N GLU A 350 -11.35 3.34 39.21
CA GLU A 350 -11.15 4.45 38.29
C GLU A 350 -11.16 3.97 36.82
N GLU A 351 -11.66 4.81 35.92
CA GLU A 351 -11.57 4.57 34.49
C GLU A 351 -10.20 4.99 34.00
N ILE A 352 -9.56 4.13 33.16
CA ILE A 352 -8.31 4.41 32.46
C ILE A 352 -8.44 4.02 31.00
N THR A 353 -7.61 4.63 30.16
CA THR A 353 -7.54 4.33 28.73
C THR A 353 -6.19 3.70 28.39
N ALA A 354 -6.17 2.53 27.77
CA ALA A 354 -4.96 1.92 27.22
C ALA A 354 -4.68 2.47 25.81
N GLU A 355 -3.43 2.85 25.58
CA GLU A 355 -2.92 3.34 24.30
C GLU A 355 -2.27 2.18 23.53
N VAL A 356 -3.03 1.56 22.62
CA VAL A 356 -2.58 0.41 21.82
C VAL A 356 -2.10 0.89 20.46
N VAL A 357 -0.82 0.75 20.19
CA VAL A 357 -0.17 1.18 18.93
C VAL A 357 0.01 0.01 18.00
N VAL A 358 -0.47 0.15 16.76
CA VAL A 358 -0.25 -0.81 15.66
C VAL A 358 0.58 -0.12 14.59
N ALA A 359 1.80 -0.63 14.34
CA ALA A 359 2.74 -0.04 13.38
C ALA A 359 2.98 -0.96 12.19
N ASN A 360 2.78 -0.44 10.97
CA ASN A 360 3.12 -1.11 9.73
C ASN A 360 4.59 -0.84 9.36
N ARG A 361 5.49 -1.68 9.87
CA ARG A 361 6.93 -1.55 9.60
C ARG A 361 7.45 -2.51 8.53
N GLY A 362 6.77 -3.63 8.33
CA GLY A 362 7.23 -4.72 7.48
C GLY A 362 6.75 -4.63 6.05
N ALA A 363 5.50 -4.26 5.83
CA ALA A 363 4.96 -4.09 4.49
C ALA A 363 5.45 -2.80 3.84
N ALA A 364 5.67 -2.86 2.53
CA ALA A 364 6.03 -1.72 1.71
C ALA A 364 4.80 -1.03 1.09
N HIS A 365 3.63 -1.38 1.51
CA HIS A 365 2.34 -0.83 1.12
C HIS A 365 1.40 -0.81 2.32
N SER A 366 0.20 -0.30 2.19
CA SER A 366 -0.77 -0.23 3.28
C SER A 366 -1.17 -1.62 3.79
N PHE A 367 -1.58 -1.69 5.04
CA PHE A 367 -2.23 -2.83 5.65
C PHE A 367 -3.65 -2.46 6.09
N PRO A 368 -4.67 -3.24 5.70
CA PRO A 368 -4.66 -4.30 4.68
C PRO A 368 -4.32 -3.76 3.29
N PRO A 369 -3.77 -4.60 2.39
CA PRO A 369 -3.46 -4.17 1.03
C PRO A 369 -4.69 -4.17 0.12
N GLU A 370 -4.68 -3.41 -0.96
CA GLU A 370 -5.56 -3.52 -2.14
C GLU A 370 -7.07 -3.54 -1.84
N VAL A 371 -7.74 -4.69 -1.94
CA VAL A 371 -9.21 -4.88 -1.91
C VAL A 371 -9.75 -4.82 -0.47
N ARG A 372 -9.51 -3.71 0.22
CA ARG A 372 -9.79 -3.50 1.65
C ARG A 372 -11.27 -3.49 2.01
N ASP A 373 -12.14 -3.28 1.04
CA ASP A 373 -13.59 -3.31 1.22
C ASP A 373 -14.12 -4.72 1.52
N LEU A 374 -13.39 -5.76 1.10
CA LEU A 374 -13.74 -7.16 1.36
C LEU A 374 -12.98 -7.77 2.53
N TYR A 375 -11.80 -7.24 2.90
CA TYR A 375 -10.97 -7.84 3.93
C TYR A 375 -11.50 -7.52 5.32
N GLU A 376 -11.14 -8.36 6.27
CA GLU A 376 -11.41 -8.15 7.67
C GLU A 376 -10.09 -8.21 8.45
N ALA A 377 -9.64 -7.05 8.92
CA ALA A 377 -8.48 -6.89 9.76
C ALA A 377 -8.88 -6.03 10.96
N TRP A 378 -8.47 -6.43 12.17
CA TRP A 378 -8.94 -5.79 13.39
C TRP A 378 -7.99 -5.95 14.56
N VAL A 379 -8.23 -5.17 15.60
CA VAL A 379 -7.56 -5.29 16.89
C VAL A 379 -8.50 -6.01 17.87
N GLU A 380 -8.03 -7.10 18.48
CA GLU A 380 -8.62 -7.72 19.64
C GLU A 380 -7.91 -7.17 20.90
N PHE A 381 -8.65 -6.67 21.84
CA PHE A 381 -8.11 -6.19 23.12
C PHE A 381 -8.90 -6.75 24.29
N SER A 382 -8.19 -7.33 25.25
CA SER A 382 -8.80 -7.88 26.46
C SER A 382 -8.05 -7.47 27.73
N VAL A 383 -8.78 -7.40 28.83
CA VAL A 383 -8.27 -7.18 30.19
C VAL A 383 -8.80 -8.27 31.10
N THR A 384 -7.92 -8.95 31.81
CA THR A 384 -8.27 -9.96 32.81
C THR A 384 -7.72 -9.60 34.18
N ASP A 385 -8.41 -9.97 35.22
CA ASP A 385 -7.93 -9.82 36.61
C ASP A 385 -6.92 -10.92 36.98
N GLU A 386 -6.51 -10.94 38.26
CA GLU A 386 -5.56 -11.93 38.80
C GLU A 386 -6.13 -13.34 38.82
N GLN A 387 -7.45 -13.49 38.85
CA GLN A 387 -8.17 -14.77 38.82
C GLN A 387 -8.42 -15.26 37.41
N GLY A 388 -8.14 -14.43 36.40
CA GLY A 388 -8.39 -14.72 35.00
C GLY A 388 -9.81 -14.36 34.54
N GLU A 389 -10.59 -13.69 35.37
CA GLU A 389 -11.91 -13.18 35.02
C GLU A 389 -11.78 -12.03 34.02
N GLU A 390 -12.61 -12.03 33.00
CA GLU A 390 -12.61 -11.02 31.95
C GLU A 390 -13.29 -9.74 32.39
N LEU A 391 -12.51 -8.66 32.47
CA LEU A 391 -12.97 -7.31 32.84
C LEU A 391 -13.37 -6.48 31.61
N PHE A 392 -12.76 -6.74 30.48
CA PHE A 392 -12.99 -6.06 29.21
C PHE A 392 -12.59 -6.96 28.05
N HIS A 393 -13.42 -7.00 26.98
CA HIS A 393 -13.08 -7.69 25.74
C HIS A 393 -13.75 -7.01 24.55
N SER A 394 -12.97 -6.69 23.53
CA SER A 394 -13.42 -6.16 22.24
C SER A 394 -12.66 -6.85 21.11
N GLY A 395 -13.33 -7.12 19.98
CA GLY A 395 -12.70 -7.70 18.81
C GLY A 395 -12.61 -9.24 18.84
N TYR A 396 -13.40 -9.92 19.63
CA TYR A 396 -13.50 -11.39 19.60
C TYR A 396 -14.32 -11.86 18.38
N VAL A 397 -14.08 -13.09 17.97
CA VAL A 397 -14.89 -13.76 16.94
C VAL A 397 -15.96 -14.61 17.62
N LYS A 398 -17.23 -14.41 17.25
CA LYS A 398 -18.38 -15.14 17.77
C LYS A 398 -18.36 -16.60 17.27
N GLU A 399 -19.14 -17.48 17.91
CA GLU A 399 -19.25 -18.91 17.53
C GLU A 399 -19.73 -19.12 16.09
N ASP A 400 -20.55 -18.21 15.58
CA ASP A 400 -21.03 -18.21 14.18
C ASP A 400 -20.00 -17.68 13.17
N GLY A 401 -18.81 -17.32 13.64
CA GLY A 401 -17.72 -16.80 12.85
C GLY A 401 -17.76 -15.30 12.55
N PHE A 402 -18.79 -14.59 13.03
CA PHE A 402 -18.85 -13.13 12.84
C PHE A 402 -17.97 -12.39 13.88
N LEU A 403 -17.39 -11.29 13.43
CA LEU A 403 -16.60 -10.41 14.26
C LEU A 403 -17.51 -9.64 15.25
N ASP A 404 -17.02 -9.38 16.46
CA ASP A 404 -17.62 -8.46 17.41
C ASP A 404 -17.78 -7.06 16.81
N GLU A 405 -18.96 -6.46 16.97
CA GLU A 405 -19.29 -5.14 16.39
C GLU A 405 -18.54 -3.98 17.05
N SER A 406 -17.97 -4.19 18.25
CA SER A 406 -17.15 -3.19 18.95
C SER A 406 -15.67 -3.20 18.55
N ALA A 407 -15.28 -4.10 17.63
CA ALA A 407 -13.91 -4.23 17.19
C ALA A 407 -13.42 -2.99 16.43
N HIS A 408 -12.22 -2.52 16.75
CA HIS A 408 -11.51 -1.57 15.90
C HIS A 408 -11.05 -2.28 14.62
N VAL A 409 -11.50 -1.81 13.45
CA VAL A 409 -11.27 -2.50 12.18
C VAL A 409 -10.46 -1.66 11.18
N TYR A 410 -9.57 -2.31 10.45
CA TYR A 410 -8.82 -1.75 9.33
C TYR A 410 -9.47 -2.16 8.01
N LYS A 411 -10.21 -1.26 7.40
CA LYS A 411 -10.95 -1.51 6.16
C LYS A 411 -11.25 -0.23 5.39
N THR A 412 -11.73 -0.38 4.16
CA THR A 412 -12.33 0.71 3.37
C THR A 412 -13.83 0.46 3.22
N ILE A 413 -14.65 1.49 3.40
CA ILE A 413 -16.08 1.47 3.06
C ILE A 413 -16.28 2.26 1.77
N LEU A 414 -16.74 1.58 0.74
CA LEU A 414 -17.04 2.16 -0.55
C LEU A 414 -18.53 2.55 -0.60
N LEU A 415 -18.83 3.75 -1.09
CA LEU A 415 -20.19 4.27 -1.20
C LEU A 415 -20.58 4.52 -2.65
N ASP A 416 -21.83 4.21 -2.98
CA ASP A 416 -22.44 4.59 -4.23
C ASP A 416 -22.96 6.07 -4.20
N LYS A 417 -23.45 6.58 -5.30
CA LYS A 417 -24.00 7.95 -5.42
C LYS A 417 -25.22 8.23 -4.51
N HIS A 418 -25.83 7.19 -3.95
CA HIS A 418 -26.96 7.30 -3.02
C HIS A 418 -26.54 7.09 -1.55
N SER A 419 -25.23 7.14 -1.25
CA SER A 419 -24.65 6.93 0.07
C SER A 419 -24.89 5.53 0.64
N ARG A 420 -25.13 4.52 -0.21
CA ARG A 420 -25.28 3.11 0.20
C ARG A 420 -23.92 2.44 0.17
N THR A 421 -23.65 1.59 1.15
CA THR A 421 -22.42 0.78 1.20
C THR A 421 -22.39 -0.25 0.08
N ILE A 422 -21.26 -0.35 -0.60
CA ILE A 422 -21.00 -1.37 -1.60
C ILE A 422 -20.39 -2.57 -0.88
N THR A 423 -21.12 -3.68 -0.79
CA THR A 423 -20.73 -4.86 0.02
C THR A 423 -20.20 -6.04 -0.78
N ARG A 424 -20.26 -5.98 -2.13
CA ARG A 424 -19.91 -7.09 -3.04
C ARG A 424 -18.83 -6.70 -4.04
N HIS A 425 -17.95 -5.80 -3.67
CA HIS A 425 -16.87 -5.29 -4.52
C HIS A 425 -17.33 -4.80 -5.91
N GLN A 426 -18.49 -4.15 -5.96
CA GLN A 426 -19.06 -3.61 -7.20
C GLN A 426 -18.40 -2.26 -7.52
N ILE A 427 -17.12 -2.30 -7.90
CA ILE A 427 -16.29 -1.10 -8.08
C ILE A 427 -16.85 -0.13 -9.14
N TRP A 428 -17.67 -0.61 -10.06
CA TRP A 428 -18.35 0.23 -11.06
C TRP A 428 -19.48 1.11 -10.49
N LEU A 429 -19.84 0.91 -9.23
CA LEU A 429 -20.83 1.74 -8.52
C LEU A 429 -20.18 2.77 -7.60
N ILE A 430 -18.85 2.73 -7.42
CA ILE A 430 -18.16 3.62 -6.50
C ILE A 430 -18.39 5.08 -6.90
N ASN A 431 -18.80 5.87 -5.92
CA ASN A 431 -18.81 7.32 -6.01
C ASN A 431 -17.70 7.92 -5.16
N ILE A 432 -17.55 7.43 -3.92
CA ILE A 432 -16.49 7.85 -2.99
C ILE A 432 -16.04 6.71 -2.09
N LYS A 433 -14.87 6.88 -1.45
CA LYS A 433 -14.46 6.15 -0.26
C LYS A 433 -15.06 6.86 0.97
N GLY A 434 -16.07 6.26 1.60
CA GLY A 434 -16.73 6.84 2.77
C GLY A 434 -15.91 6.73 4.05
N TYR A 435 -15.11 5.66 4.18
CA TYR A 435 -14.21 5.41 5.30
C TYR A 435 -12.98 4.65 4.77
N ASP A 436 -11.80 4.98 5.25
CA ASP A 436 -10.56 4.27 4.93
C ASP A 436 -9.61 4.39 6.12
N ASN A 437 -9.44 3.27 6.85
CA ASN A 437 -8.59 3.16 8.02
C ASN A 437 -7.48 2.13 7.78
N ALA A 438 -6.75 2.26 6.68
CA ALA A 438 -5.59 1.41 6.40
C ALA A 438 -4.31 2.05 6.95
N ILE A 439 -3.47 1.25 7.60
CA ILE A 439 -2.17 1.71 8.08
C ILE A 439 -1.19 1.75 6.91
N GLN A 440 -0.82 2.93 6.45
CA GLN A 440 0.12 3.11 5.34
C GLN A 440 1.52 2.56 5.67
N ALA A 441 2.30 2.26 4.64
CA ALA A 441 3.67 1.79 4.79
C ALA A 441 4.52 2.73 5.64
N GLY A 442 5.16 2.21 6.68
CA GLY A 442 6.00 2.99 7.58
C GLY A 442 5.23 3.97 8.48
N LYS A 443 3.93 3.77 8.66
CA LYS A 443 3.10 4.53 9.59
C LYS A 443 2.55 3.65 10.71
N ALA A 444 1.86 4.27 11.64
CA ALA A 444 1.24 3.61 12.78
C ALA A 444 -0.13 4.21 13.05
N ASP A 445 -0.95 3.43 13.75
CA ASP A 445 -2.22 3.83 14.30
C ASP A 445 -2.23 3.63 15.81
N VAL A 446 -3.06 4.39 16.55
CA VAL A 446 -3.27 4.20 17.97
C VAL A 446 -4.76 4.00 18.26
N VAL A 447 -5.06 2.89 18.94
CA VAL A 447 -6.41 2.52 19.34
C VAL A 447 -6.54 2.73 20.84
N HIS A 448 -7.61 3.40 21.26
CA HIS A 448 -7.85 3.77 22.65
C HIS A 448 -8.92 2.85 23.25
N TYR A 449 -8.55 2.06 24.27
CA TYR A 449 -9.48 1.17 24.98
C TYR A 449 -9.68 1.62 26.42
N ARG A 450 -10.92 1.96 26.79
CA ARG A 450 -11.27 2.41 28.12
C ARG A 450 -11.90 1.29 28.94
N PHE A 451 -11.36 1.08 30.12
CA PHE A 451 -11.86 0.07 31.07
C PHE A 451 -11.70 0.56 32.50
N VAL A 452 -12.34 -0.15 33.43
CA VAL A 452 -12.30 0.15 34.87
C VAL A 452 -11.19 -0.66 35.54
N VAL A 453 -10.35 0.00 36.33
CA VAL A 453 -9.31 -0.65 37.13
C VAL A 453 -9.95 -1.60 38.15
N PRO A 454 -9.54 -2.90 38.18
CA PRO A 454 -10.14 -3.86 39.13
C PRO A 454 -9.84 -3.54 40.59
N GLU A 455 -10.63 -4.09 41.48
CA GLU A 455 -10.44 -3.94 42.94
C GLU A 455 -9.28 -4.80 43.46
N THR A 456 -8.86 -5.81 42.71
CA THR A 456 -7.80 -6.73 43.08
C THR A 456 -6.43 -6.25 42.63
N GLY A 457 -5.36 -6.75 43.28
CA GLY A 457 -4.02 -6.20 43.18
C GLY A 457 -3.30 -6.32 41.83
N LYS A 458 -3.89 -6.95 40.77
CA LYS A 458 -3.19 -7.20 39.50
C LYS A 458 -4.17 -7.40 38.36
N PHE A 459 -3.83 -6.87 37.18
CA PHE A 459 -4.55 -7.15 35.94
C PHE A 459 -3.60 -7.30 34.77
N THR A 460 -4.05 -8.00 33.74
CA THR A 460 -3.30 -8.25 32.52
C THR A 460 -4.08 -7.75 31.31
N MET A 461 -3.42 -6.94 30.50
CA MET A 461 -3.92 -6.46 29.20
C MET A 461 -3.27 -7.25 28.08
N GLN A 462 -4.04 -7.64 27.09
CA GLN A 462 -3.56 -8.28 25.88
C GLN A 462 -4.12 -7.56 24.66
N ALA A 463 -3.26 -7.29 23.66
CA ALA A 463 -3.66 -6.76 22.36
C ALA A 463 -3.13 -7.68 21.25
N LYS A 464 -4.00 -8.00 20.29
CA LYS A 464 -3.68 -8.81 19.13
C LYS A 464 -4.19 -8.13 17.87
N VAL A 465 -3.46 -8.25 16.77
CA VAL A 465 -3.92 -7.85 15.45
C VAL A 465 -4.23 -9.09 14.63
N HIS A 466 -5.46 -9.16 14.16
CA HIS A 466 -5.98 -10.28 13.39
C HIS A 466 -6.24 -9.90 11.94
N TYR A 467 -6.20 -10.91 11.08
CA TYR A 467 -6.55 -10.79 9.68
C TYR A 467 -7.35 -12.01 9.20
N ARG A 468 -8.37 -11.75 8.39
CA ARG A 468 -9.15 -12.73 7.63
C ARG A 468 -9.36 -12.22 6.20
N ARG A 469 -9.26 -13.10 5.22
CA ARG A 469 -9.25 -12.72 3.79
C ARG A 469 -10.51 -11.98 3.33
N VAL A 470 -11.67 -12.39 3.80
CA VAL A 470 -12.95 -11.71 3.57
C VAL A 470 -13.82 -11.81 4.82
N THR A 471 -14.81 -10.93 4.94
CA THR A 471 -15.79 -11.01 6.04
C THR A 471 -16.54 -12.34 5.99
N GLN A 472 -16.96 -12.85 7.16
CA GLN A 472 -17.73 -14.09 7.22
C GLN A 472 -19.07 -13.94 6.47
N GLU A 473 -19.67 -12.75 6.52
CA GLU A 473 -20.88 -12.43 5.76
C GLU A 473 -20.69 -12.65 4.26
N TYR A 474 -19.61 -12.08 3.68
CA TYR A 474 -19.33 -12.24 2.27
C TYR A 474 -18.97 -13.67 1.90
N SER A 475 -18.24 -14.37 2.76
CA SER A 475 -17.96 -15.80 2.59
C SER A 475 -19.26 -16.63 2.53
N ASN A 476 -20.16 -16.42 3.49
CA ASN A 476 -21.45 -17.11 3.55
C ASN A 476 -22.31 -16.80 2.31
N TYR A 477 -22.31 -15.57 1.85
CA TYR A 477 -23.03 -15.18 0.65
C TYR A 477 -22.51 -15.89 -0.61
N VAL A 478 -21.21 -15.83 -0.87
CA VAL A 478 -20.59 -16.38 -2.09
C VAL A 478 -20.66 -17.91 -2.10
N LEU A 479 -20.27 -18.55 -1.01
CA LEU A 479 -20.18 -20.00 -0.92
C LEU A 479 -21.56 -20.65 -0.71
N GLY A 480 -22.47 -19.97 0.00
CA GLY A 480 -23.85 -20.43 0.20
C GLY A 480 -24.63 -20.59 -1.11
N ARG A 481 -24.39 -19.72 -2.08
CA ARG A 481 -24.95 -19.86 -3.45
C ARG A 481 -24.46 -21.10 -4.17
N GLN A 482 -23.30 -21.64 -3.78
CA GLN A 482 -22.73 -22.88 -4.30
C GLN A 482 -23.05 -24.08 -3.42
N GLY A 483 -23.95 -23.95 -2.43
CA GLY A 483 -24.28 -25.02 -1.47
C GLY A 483 -23.10 -25.40 -0.56
N ARG A 484 -22.15 -24.49 -0.33
CA ARG A 484 -20.94 -24.70 0.47
C ARG A 484 -20.91 -23.75 1.68
N SER A 485 -20.22 -24.16 2.72
CA SER A 485 -19.90 -23.33 3.87
C SER A 485 -18.41 -23.49 4.21
N LEU A 486 -17.77 -22.39 4.54
CA LEU A 486 -16.36 -22.39 4.94
C LEU A 486 -16.16 -21.31 6.02
N ILE A 487 -15.73 -21.74 7.19
CA ILE A 487 -15.20 -20.82 8.20
C ILE A 487 -13.76 -20.50 7.80
N LEU A 488 -13.52 -19.23 7.50
CA LEU A 488 -12.21 -18.79 7.05
C LEU A 488 -11.24 -18.68 8.23
N PRO A 489 -9.96 -19.02 8.05
CA PRO A 489 -8.97 -18.93 9.10
C PRO A 489 -8.74 -17.47 9.50
N VAL A 490 -8.70 -17.24 10.81
CA VAL A 490 -8.26 -16.00 11.43
C VAL A 490 -6.77 -16.11 11.71
N ILE A 491 -5.98 -15.19 11.18
CA ILE A 491 -4.53 -15.18 11.34
C ILE A 491 -4.17 -14.12 12.38
N GLU A 492 -3.59 -14.54 13.51
CA GLU A 492 -2.95 -13.62 14.45
C GLU A 492 -1.64 -13.14 13.82
N MET A 493 -1.57 -11.87 13.45
CA MET A 493 -0.42 -11.26 12.78
C MET A 493 0.62 -10.73 13.75
N ALA A 494 0.16 -10.19 14.88
CA ALA A 494 1.02 -9.67 15.94
C ALA A 494 0.26 -9.68 17.27
N SER A 495 0.95 -9.87 18.38
CA SER A 495 0.37 -9.80 19.71
C SER A 495 1.33 -9.23 20.75
N THR A 496 0.77 -8.63 21.80
CA THR A 496 1.49 -8.15 22.98
C THR A 496 0.65 -8.32 24.23
N GLN A 497 1.34 -8.40 25.36
CA GLN A 497 0.70 -8.50 26.67
C GLN A 497 1.45 -7.66 27.70
N ASN A 498 0.72 -6.99 28.59
CA ASN A 498 1.27 -6.23 29.71
C ASN A 498 0.53 -6.56 31.00
N THR A 499 1.26 -6.79 32.09
CA THR A 499 0.69 -7.01 33.40
C THR A 499 0.97 -5.80 34.30
N VAL A 500 -0.04 -5.33 34.98
CA VAL A 500 0.02 -4.20 35.90
C VAL A 500 -0.31 -4.70 37.31
N SER A 501 0.58 -4.44 38.26
CA SER A 501 0.35 -4.67 39.70
C SER A 501 -0.02 -3.32 40.35
N LEU A 502 -1.12 -3.31 41.07
CA LEU A 502 -1.58 -2.10 41.78
C LEU A 502 -0.74 -1.92 43.06
N SER A 503 -0.14 -0.76 43.21
CA SER A 503 0.68 -0.44 44.37
C SER A 503 -0.16 0.31 45.39
N THR A 504 -0.18 -0.22 46.61
CA THR A 504 -0.84 0.46 47.78
C THR A 504 -0.03 1.64 48.33
N LYS A 505 1.22 1.81 47.88
CA LYS A 505 2.08 2.93 48.31
C LYS A 505 1.83 4.14 47.42
N SER A 506 1.16 5.12 47.95
CA SER A 506 0.89 6.42 47.33
C SER A 506 2.18 7.25 47.13
N LYS A 507 3.06 6.84 46.22
CA LYS A 507 4.02 7.77 45.64
C LYS A 507 3.52 8.07 44.25
N PRO A 508 3.30 9.34 43.91
CA PRO A 508 3.05 9.70 42.49
C PRO A 508 4.12 9.06 41.64
N ILE A 509 3.72 8.44 40.52
CA ILE A 509 4.68 7.96 39.56
C ILE A 509 5.45 9.19 39.09
N SER A 510 6.67 9.35 39.58
CA SER A 510 7.57 10.35 39.01
C SER A 510 7.85 9.88 37.59
N VAL A 511 7.31 10.59 36.62
CA VAL A 511 7.57 10.43 35.19
C VAL A 511 9.08 10.47 34.89
N ASP A 512 9.86 11.01 35.84
CA ASP A 512 11.31 11.21 35.76
C ASP A 512 12.16 9.97 36.10
N LYS A 513 11.58 8.87 36.56
CA LYS A 513 12.30 7.59 36.71
C LYS A 513 12.26 6.76 35.44
N VAL A 514 12.41 7.43 34.28
CA VAL A 514 12.70 6.70 33.06
C VAL A 514 14.18 6.31 33.09
N SER A 515 14.38 5.02 33.19
CA SER A 515 15.62 4.29 33.05
C SER A 515 16.49 4.80 31.89
N LYS A 516 17.78 4.55 32.00
CA LYS A 516 18.85 4.74 31.02
C LYS A 516 18.37 4.78 29.57
N ALA A 517 18.97 5.66 28.77
CA ALA A 517 18.79 5.75 27.33
C ALA A 517 18.65 4.35 26.71
N SER A 518 17.53 4.12 26.01
CA SER A 518 17.18 2.84 25.39
C SER A 518 16.58 3.07 24.01
N LYS A 519 17.30 2.62 22.99
CA LYS A 519 16.82 2.71 21.59
C LYS A 519 15.50 1.99 21.37
N SER A 520 15.22 0.92 22.10
CA SER A 520 13.95 0.20 21.99
C SER A 520 12.79 1.03 22.55
N GLU A 521 12.97 1.66 23.71
CA GLU A 521 11.97 2.58 24.28
C GLU A 521 11.77 3.82 23.40
N ALA A 522 12.87 4.41 22.89
CA ALA A 522 12.77 5.53 21.96
C ALA A 522 11.92 5.17 20.74
N ARG A 523 12.10 3.97 20.20
CA ARG A 523 11.33 3.48 19.06
C ARG A 523 9.84 3.33 19.39
N ARG A 524 9.48 2.82 20.57
CA ARG A 524 8.08 2.70 21.02
C ARG A 524 7.39 4.06 21.03
N PHE A 525 8.04 5.06 21.64
CA PHE A 525 7.50 6.43 21.67
C PHE A 525 7.54 7.11 20.30
N SER A 526 8.45 6.74 19.42
CA SER A 526 8.44 7.21 18.04
C SER A 526 7.23 6.65 17.27
N ASP A 527 6.93 5.36 17.40
CA ASP A 527 5.75 4.75 16.79
C ASP A 527 4.44 5.38 17.32
N TYR A 528 4.37 5.59 18.63
CA TYR A 528 3.24 6.28 19.25
C TYR A 528 3.09 7.71 18.73
N GLY A 529 4.21 8.45 18.62
CA GLY A 529 4.22 9.79 18.03
C GLY A 529 3.78 9.81 16.57
N ILE A 530 4.16 8.79 15.76
CA ILE A 530 3.72 8.65 14.37
C ILE A 530 2.21 8.39 14.33
N ALA A 531 1.69 7.50 15.17
CA ALA A 531 0.26 7.21 15.25
C ALA A 531 -0.56 8.45 15.60
N LEU A 532 -0.15 9.19 16.62
CA LEU A 532 -0.78 10.46 17.01
C LEU A 532 -0.72 11.53 15.91
N LEU A 533 0.41 11.58 15.18
CA LEU A 533 0.59 12.49 14.05
C LEU A 533 -0.40 12.18 12.91
N GLU A 534 -0.60 10.90 12.60
CA GLU A 534 -1.54 10.46 11.56
C GLU A 534 -3.00 10.74 11.97
N GLN A 535 -3.31 10.66 13.26
CA GLN A 535 -4.63 11.03 13.80
C GLN A 535 -4.82 12.53 14.01
N GLY A 536 -3.85 13.39 13.61
CA GLY A 536 -3.96 14.84 13.78
C GLY A 536 -3.77 15.34 15.22
N GLN A 537 -3.34 14.50 16.15
CA GLN A 537 -3.06 14.84 17.54
C GLN A 537 -1.66 15.42 17.71
N TYR A 538 -1.39 16.52 17.00
CA TYR A 538 -0.02 17.04 16.79
C TYR A 538 0.71 17.42 18.07
N GLY A 539 0.02 17.97 19.08
CA GLY A 539 0.60 18.33 20.37
C GLY A 539 1.08 17.11 21.16
N GLN A 540 0.27 16.05 21.20
CA GLN A 540 0.64 14.79 21.81
C GLN A 540 1.76 14.09 21.03
N ALA A 541 1.71 14.14 19.69
CA ALA A 541 2.77 13.62 18.81
C ALA A 541 4.10 14.30 19.11
N SER A 542 4.13 15.65 19.20
CA SER A 542 5.34 16.40 19.59
C SER A 542 5.89 15.95 20.93
N SER A 543 5.00 15.73 21.93
CA SER A 543 5.39 15.24 23.26
C SER A 543 5.97 13.82 23.23
N ALA A 544 5.36 12.92 22.47
CA ALA A 544 5.83 11.54 22.30
C ALA A 544 7.20 11.50 21.59
N PHE A 545 7.40 12.26 20.52
CA PHE A 545 8.70 12.37 19.83
C PHE A 545 9.76 13.03 20.70
N THR A 546 9.40 14.04 21.52
CA THR A 546 10.32 14.65 22.48
C THR A 546 10.82 13.64 23.49
N ARG A 547 9.92 12.79 24.03
CA ARG A 547 10.29 11.68 24.89
C ARG A 547 11.20 10.69 24.19
N ALA A 548 10.88 10.30 22.95
CA ALA A 548 11.73 9.43 22.15
C ALA A 548 13.13 10.02 21.95
N SER A 549 13.23 11.32 21.64
CA SER A 549 14.51 12.03 21.49
C SER A 549 15.32 12.11 22.80
N PHE A 550 14.65 12.21 23.94
CA PHE A 550 15.34 12.11 25.24
C PHE A 550 15.93 10.72 25.48
N LEU A 551 15.23 9.66 25.05
CA LEU A 551 15.66 8.27 25.19
C LEU A 551 16.76 7.86 24.20
N ASP A 552 16.76 8.43 22.99
CA ASP A 552 17.85 8.30 22.00
C ASP A 552 18.24 9.67 21.44
N PRO A 553 19.09 10.44 22.15
CA PRO A 553 19.51 11.76 21.71
C PRO A 553 20.46 11.74 20.49
N THR A 554 20.84 10.55 20.01
CA THR A 554 21.70 10.38 18.83
C THR A 554 20.93 10.26 17.53
N ASP A 555 19.62 10.08 17.60
CA ASP A 555 18.75 9.94 16.43
C ASP A 555 18.22 11.31 15.96
N SER A 556 18.86 11.87 14.94
CA SER A 556 18.44 13.14 14.33
C SER A 556 17.07 13.09 13.66
N TYR A 557 16.54 11.89 13.29
CA TYR A 557 15.20 11.76 12.73
C TYR A 557 14.10 12.14 13.73
N LEU A 558 14.34 11.94 15.02
CA LEU A 558 13.38 12.32 16.06
C LEU A 558 13.19 13.84 16.13
N LEU A 559 14.25 14.63 15.95
CA LEU A 559 14.14 16.08 15.86
C LEU A 559 13.30 16.53 14.65
N VAL A 560 13.47 15.85 13.51
CA VAL A 560 12.64 16.09 12.31
C VAL A 560 11.18 15.75 12.59
N ASN A 561 10.90 14.65 13.31
CA ASN A 561 9.54 14.27 13.66
C ASN A 561 8.87 15.30 14.59
N ILE A 562 9.60 15.81 15.57
CA ILE A 562 9.12 16.91 16.42
C ILE A 562 8.80 18.14 15.56
N ALA A 563 9.71 18.53 14.65
CA ALA A 563 9.51 19.67 13.77
C ALA A 563 8.25 19.52 12.90
N ILE A 564 7.99 18.33 12.36
CA ILE A 564 6.77 18.02 11.59
C ILE A 564 5.52 18.22 12.43
N ALA A 565 5.53 17.72 13.68
CA ALA A 565 4.40 17.88 14.59
C ALA A 565 4.15 19.36 14.95
N GLU A 566 5.21 20.11 15.22
CA GLU A 566 5.13 21.55 15.51
C GLU A 566 4.58 22.34 14.31
N MET A 567 5.03 22.07 13.09
CA MET A 567 4.54 22.73 11.87
C MET A 567 3.04 22.51 11.63
N ARG A 568 2.48 21.38 12.09
CA ARG A 568 1.09 21.02 11.89
C ARG A 568 0.19 21.43 13.06
N THR A 569 0.75 21.82 14.19
CA THR A 569 -0.02 22.25 15.35
C THR A 569 -0.70 23.58 15.06
N GLU A 570 -2.04 23.57 14.98
CA GLU A 570 -2.81 24.78 14.74
C GLU A 570 -2.94 25.59 16.06
N ARG A 571 -2.29 26.76 16.11
CA ARG A 571 -2.45 27.75 17.18
C ARG A 571 -2.69 29.09 16.51
N PHE A 572 -3.92 29.53 16.55
CA PHE A 572 -4.35 30.77 15.91
C PHE A 572 -3.43 31.94 16.31
N GLY A 573 -2.83 32.57 15.30
CA GLY A 573 -1.94 33.74 15.48
C GLY A 573 -0.50 33.39 15.94
N GLU A 574 -0.14 32.10 16.08
CA GLU A 574 1.21 31.68 16.48
C GLU A 574 1.97 30.93 15.36
N GLU A 575 1.46 30.90 14.13
CA GLU A 575 2.01 30.10 13.02
C GLU A 575 3.48 30.40 12.77
N LYS A 576 3.87 31.70 12.81
CA LYS A 576 5.27 32.09 12.65
C LYS A 576 6.17 31.53 13.75
N LYS A 577 5.71 31.50 14.99
CA LYS A 577 6.45 30.97 16.14
C LYS A 577 6.67 29.46 15.99
N GLN A 578 5.66 28.74 15.49
CA GLN A 578 5.74 27.31 15.23
C GLN A 578 6.75 27.00 14.13
N PHE A 579 6.74 27.76 13.02
CA PHE A 579 7.72 27.62 11.95
C PHE A 579 9.14 27.93 12.45
N LEU A 580 9.34 28.95 13.26
CA LEU A 580 10.65 29.26 13.85
C LEU A 580 11.16 28.13 14.77
N LYS A 581 10.27 27.55 15.59
CA LYS A 581 10.61 26.39 16.42
C LYS A 581 10.97 25.17 15.57
N ALA A 582 10.22 24.91 14.51
CA ALA A 582 10.49 23.83 13.58
C ALA A 582 11.82 24.06 12.87
N GLN A 583 12.13 25.28 12.45
CA GLN A 583 13.43 25.65 11.86
C GLN A 583 14.59 25.30 12.79
N GLU A 584 14.54 25.73 14.06
CA GLU A 584 15.57 25.43 15.06
C GLU A 584 15.82 23.92 15.22
N LEU A 585 14.75 23.13 15.28
CA LEU A 585 14.84 21.66 15.39
C LEU A 585 15.47 21.02 14.14
N LEU A 586 15.10 21.49 12.95
CA LEU A 586 15.64 21.00 11.69
C LEU A 586 17.11 21.37 11.50
N GLU A 587 17.50 22.58 11.88
CA GLU A 587 18.89 23.02 11.87
C GLU A 587 19.74 22.17 12.84
N LYS A 588 19.25 21.89 14.05
CA LYS A 588 19.88 20.95 15.00
C LYS A 588 20.03 19.55 14.39
N ALA A 589 18.99 19.05 13.73
CA ALA A 589 19.05 17.75 13.04
C ALA A 589 20.12 17.73 11.94
N LEU A 590 20.29 18.84 11.21
CA LEU A 590 21.30 18.99 10.17
C LEU A 590 22.73 19.17 10.73
N ILE A 591 22.88 19.76 11.91
CA ILE A 591 24.18 19.77 12.62
C ILE A 591 24.61 18.34 12.97
N MET A 592 23.65 17.51 13.43
CA MET A 592 23.92 16.09 13.76
C MET A 592 24.13 15.24 12.50
N SER A 593 23.41 15.52 11.41
CA SER A 593 23.41 14.75 10.17
C SER A 593 23.30 15.70 8.95
N PRO A 594 24.43 16.28 8.49
CA PRO A 594 24.41 17.34 7.46
C PRO A 594 23.76 16.95 6.13
N ASN A 595 23.81 15.68 5.77
CA ASN A 595 23.28 15.16 4.51
C ASN A 595 21.87 14.55 4.65
N GLN A 596 21.15 14.79 5.75
CA GLN A 596 19.83 14.25 5.96
C GLN A 596 18.79 14.92 5.04
N SER A 597 18.50 14.28 3.89
CA SER A 597 17.57 14.82 2.89
C SER A 597 16.18 15.12 3.46
N ARG A 598 15.68 14.32 4.42
CA ARG A 598 14.39 14.55 5.05
C ARG A 598 14.35 15.86 5.86
N ALA A 599 15.41 16.15 6.63
CA ALA A 599 15.52 17.42 7.37
C ALA A 599 15.60 18.62 6.42
N ARG A 600 16.38 18.51 5.33
CA ARG A 600 16.47 19.55 4.29
C ARG A 600 15.12 19.81 3.63
N PHE A 601 14.35 18.76 3.34
CA PHE A 601 13.02 18.87 2.74
C PHE A 601 12.07 19.68 3.64
N TYR A 602 11.92 19.27 4.89
CA TYR A 602 11.05 20.00 5.83
C TYR A 602 11.56 21.41 6.14
N LEU A 603 12.87 21.64 6.13
CA LEU A 603 13.43 22.99 6.24
C LEU A 603 12.98 23.86 5.07
N ALA A 604 12.98 23.35 3.85
CA ALA A 604 12.47 24.09 2.69
C ALA A 604 10.99 24.46 2.85
N LEU A 605 10.16 23.55 3.38
CA LEU A 605 8.75 23.85 3.64
C LEU A 605 8.58 24.92 4.72
N VAL A 606 9.39 24.86 5.77
CA VAL A 606 9.42 25.88 6.84
C VAL A 606 9.85 27.24 6.30
N LEU A 607 10.92 27.31 5.53
CA LEU A 607 11.41 28.55 4.90
C LEU A 607 10.35 29.18 4.02
N ARG A 608 9.66 28.39 3.21
CA ARG A 608 8.51 28.87 2.42
C ARG A 608 7.41 29.44 3.32
N GLY A 609 7.07 28.77 4.42
CA GLY A 609 6.07 29.25 5.39
C GLY A 609 6.50 30.54 6.10
N LEU A 610 7.79 30.77 6.25
CA LEU A 610 8.37 32.01 6.80
C LEU A 610 8.53 33.15 5.77
N GLY A 611 8.10 32.93 4.52
CA GLY A 611 8.20 33.94 3.45
C GLY A 611 9.58 33.98 2.76
N GLN A 612 10.33 32.92 2.81
CA GLN A 612 11.65 32.74 2.18
C GLN A 612 11.60 31.69 1.04
N PRO A 613 10.76 31.89 -0.01
CA PRO A 613 10.55 30.87 -1.04
C PRO A 613 11.76 30.68 -1.98
N TYR A 614 12.68 31.63 -2.09
CA TYR A 614 13.88 31.49 -2.93
C TYR A 614 14.85 30.47 -2.31
N GLU A 615 15.10 30.58 -1.02
CA GLU A 615 15.92 29.62 -0.26
C GLU A 615 15.30 28.22 -0.27
N ALA A 616 13.96 28.15 -0.21
CA ALA A 616 13.23 26.88 -0.34
C ALA A 616 13.44 26.25 -1.74
N VAL A 617 13.42 27.04 -2.83
CA VAL A 617 13.68 26.55 -4.20
C VAL A 617 15.09 26.00 -4.33
N ASP A 618 16.09 26.66 -3.76
CA ASP A 618 17.48 26.20 -3.84
C ASP A 618 17.61 24.81 -3.19
N ILE A 619 17.07 24.63 -1.99
CA ILE A 619 17.08 23.33 -1.29
C ILE A 619 16.28 22.27 -2.06
N LEU A 620 15.08 22.60 -2.51
CA LEU A 620 14.22 21.63 -3.24
C LEU A 620 14.83 21.25 -4.59
N SER A 621 15.47 22.17 -5.30
CA SER A 621 16.15 21.90 -6.57
C SER A 621 17.32 20.93 -6.39
N ASP A 622 18.10 21.10 -5.31
CA ASP A 622 19.17 20.15 -5.00
C ASP A 622 18.61 18.77 -4.62
N LEU A 623 17.54 18.73 -3.83
CA LEU A 623 16.87 17.48 -3.47
C LEU A 623 16.27 16.78 -4.70
N ALA A 624 15.70 17.53 -5.64
CA ALA A 624 15.15 16.99 -6.89
C ALA A 624 16.23 16.33 -7.77
N LYS A 625 17.46 16.86 -7.77
CA LYS A 625 18.62 16.25 -8.44
C LYS A 625 19.08 14.96 -7.74
N LEU A 626 19.09 14.96 -6.39
CA LEU A 626 19.51 13.80 -5.59
C LEU A 626 18.45 12.69 -5.57
N HIS A 627 17.18 13.05 -5.63
CA HIS A 627 16.03 12.16 -5.53
C HIS A 627 15.03 12.41 -6.68
N PRO A 628 15.43 12.15 -7.95
CA PRO A 628 14.64 12.53 -9.13
C PRO A 628 13.30 11.81 -9.24
N ARG A 629 13.13 10.70 -8.52
CA ARG A 629 11.87 9.92 -8.47
C ARG A 629 11.07 10.16 -7.18
N ASP A 630 11.46 11.13 -6.33
CA ASP A 630 10.63 11.53 -5.19
C ASP A 630 9.52 12.47 -5.68
N ARG A 631 8.30 11.94 -5.75
CA ARG A 631 7.13 12.68 -6.22
C ARG A 631 6.88 13.95 -5.42
N GLU A 632 7.03 13.87 -4.08
CA GLU A 632 6.71 14.98 -3.21
C GLU A 632 7.73 16.11 -3.31
N VAL A 633 9.02 15.77 -3.46
CA VAL A 633 10.07 16.78 -3.72
C VAL A 633 9.79 17.52 -5.02
N GLN A 634 9.46 16.80 -6.11
CA GLN A 634 9.13 17.41 -7.41
C GLN A 634 7.86 18.28 -7.31
N ARG A 635 6.85 17.81 -6.59
CA ARG A 635 5.59 18.54 -6.39
C ARG A 635 5.82 19.84 -5.63
N GLN A 636 6.54 19.80 -4.49
CA GLN A 636 6.83 20.99 -3.70
C GLN A 636 7.74 21.99 -4.44
N LEU A 637 8.67 21.51 -5.23
CA LEU A 637 9.48 22.34 -6.13
C LEU A 637 8.59 23.04 -7.17
N GLY A 638 7.76 22.28 -7.89
CA GLY A 638 6.85 22.81 -8.90
C GLY A 638 5.88 23.87 -8.34
N HIS A 639 5.28 23.60 -7.17
CA HIS A 639 4.42 24.55 -6.47
C HIS A 639 5.15 25.85 -6.09
N THR A 640 6.37 25.73 -5.54
CA THR A 640 7.14 26.89 -5.08
C THR A 640 7.61 27.73 -6.28
N LEU A 641 8.07 27.10 -7.35
CA LEU A 641 8.43 27.79 -8.60
C LEU A 641 7.22 28.48 -9.26
N TYR A 642 6.06 27.82 -9.26
CA TYR A 642 4.82 28.41 -9.77
C TYR A 642 4.43 29.68 -9.00
N SER A 643 4.50 29.64 -7.67
CA SER A 643 4.19 30.80 -6.81
C SER A 643 5.12 31.97 -7.02
N LEU A 644 6.35 31.72 -7.49
CA LEU A 644 7.36 32.73 -7.84
C LEU A 644 7.26 33.22 -9.31
N GLY A 645 6.30 32.72 -10.08
CA GLY A 645 6.15 33.05 -11.50
C GLY A 645 7.21 32.41 -12.42
N LYS A 646 8.04 31.48 -11.92
CA LYS A 646 9.04 30.74 -12.70
C LYS A 646 8.37 29.59 -13.47
N LEU A 647 7.49 29.95 -14.42
CA LEU A 647 6.54 29.00 -15.02
C LEU A 647 7.22 27.87 -15.82
N SER A 648 8.31 28.14 -16.53
CA SER A 648 9.03 27.11 -17.30
C SER A 648 9.67 26.05 -16.39
N ASP A 649 10.30 26.49 -15.29
CA ASP A 649 10.91 25.56 -14.34
C ASP A 649 9.85 24.77 -13.56
N ALA A 650 8.73 25.44 -13.20
CA ALA A 650 7.58 24.80 -12.57
C ALA A 650 6.98 23.70 -13.47
N GLN A 651 6.86 23.97 -14.78
CA GLN A 651 6.39 22.99 -15.76
C GLN A 651 7.25 21.73 -15.75
N ILE A 652 8.56 21.86 -15.81
CA ILE A 652 9.50 20.71 -15.80
C ILE A 652 9.30 19.87 -14.54
N ALA A 653 9.24 20.50 -13.36
CA ALA A 653 9.05 19.79 -12.11
C ALA A 653 7.69 19.07 -12.04
N LEU A 654 6.59 19.71 -12.51
CA LEU A 654 5.26 19.13 -12.49
C LEU A 654 5.07 18.03 -13.55
N GLU A 655 5.70 18.16 -14.74
CA GLU A 655 5.74 17.08 -15.72
C GLU A 655 6.50 15.86 -15.15
N GLN A 656 7.55 16.08 -14.35
CA GLN A 656 8.24 15.00 -13.66
C GLN A 656 7.36 14.34 -12.59
N VAL A 657 6.47 15.09 -11.90
CA VAL A 657 5.45 14.49 -11.03
C VAL A 657 4.61 13.49 -11.80
N LEU A 658 4.10 13.87 -12.98
CA LEU A 658 3.26 13.00 -13.81
C LEU A 658 4.01 11.78 -14.40
N ASN A 659 5.31 11.90 -14.61
CA ASN A 659 6.15 10.75 -15.00
C ASN A 659 6.29 9.71 -13.86
N ILE A 660 6.15 10.14 -12.60
CA ILE A 660 6.23 9.30 -11.42
C ILE A 660 4.85 8.77 -11.02
N ASP A 661 3.85 9.65 -11.07
CA ASP A 661 2.45 9.36 -10.72
C ASP A 661 1.52 10.04 -11.74
N PRO A 662 1.06 9.31 -12.76
CA PRO A 662 0.19 9.86 -13.79
C PRO A 662 -1.22 10.25 -13.31
N ASP A 663 -1.53 9.97 -12.04
CA ASP A 663 -2.85 10.23 -11.44
C ASP A 663 -2.88 11.53 -10.62
N ASP A 664 -1.76 12.28 -10.55
CA ASP A 664 -1.64 13.49 -9.71
C ASP A 664 -2.49 14.65 -10.22
N ALA A 665 -3.68 14.80 -9.65
CA ALA A 665 -4.61 15.87 -10.00
C ALA A 665 -4.02 17.28 -9.77
N GLY A 666 -3.21 17.47 -8.71
CA GLY A 666 -2.61 18.76 -8.40
C GLY A 666 -1.60 19.22 -9.47
N ALA A 667 -0.81 18.28 -9.99
CA ALA A 667 0.10 18.56 -11.10
C ALA A 667 -0.68 18.96 -12.37
N TYR A 668 -1.73 18.26 -12.72
CA TYR A 668 -2.59 18.62 -13.85
C TYR A 668 -3.22 20.01 -13.71
N GLN A 669 -3.67 20.37 -12.51
CA GLN A 669 -4.25 21.69 -12.24
C GLN A 669 -3.26 22.82 -12.54
N LEU A 670 -2.05 22.71 -12.00
CA LEU A 670 -1.04 23.74 -12.20
C LEU A 670 -0.50 23.76 -13.64
N LEU A 671 -0.30 22.60 -14.26
CA LEU A 671 0.11 22.52 -15.65
C LEU A 671 -0.93 23.13 -16.59
N SER A 672 -2.23 22.93 -16.32
CA SER A 672 -3.28 23.60 -17.10
C SER A 672 -3.15 25.12 -17.07
N ALA A 673 -2.94 25.71 -15.89
CA ALA A 673 -2.74 27.15 -15.74
C ALA A 673 -1.44 27.63 -16.42
N ILE A 674 -0.34 26.87 -16.32
CA ILE A 674 0.93 27.18 -16.97
C ILE A 674 0.77 27.17 -18.49
N TYR A 675 0.22 26.11 -19.06
CA TYR A 675 0.01 25.98 -20.51
C TYR A 675 -0.91 27.08 -21.05
N ASP A 676 -1.96 27.45 -20.28
CA ASP A 676 -2.85 28.54 -20.67
C ASP A 676 -2.12 29.88 -20.74
N SER A 677 -1.31 30.20 -19.72
CA SER A 677 -0.48 31.42 -19.68
C SER A 677 0.56 31.49 -20.79
N GLN A 678 1.03 30.34 -21.28
CA GLN A 678 1.96 30.23 -22.39
C GLN A 678 1.29 30.18 -23.77
N GLY A 679 -0.06 30.29 -23.81
CA GLY A 679 -0.82 30.23 -25.06
C GLY A 679 -1.00 28.83 -25.66
N GLN A 680 -0.61 27.77 -24.95
CA GLN A 680 -0.70 26.38 -25.38
C GLN A 680 -2.09 25.80 -25.10
N LYS A 681 -3.13 26.35 -25.74
CA LYS A 681 -4.55 26.11 -25.40
C LYS A 681 -4.96 24.61 -25.43
N GLU A 682 -4.48 23.84 -26.39
CA GLU A 682 -4.80 22.40 -26.48
C GLU A 682 -4.22 21.62 -25.30
N LYS A 683 -2.97 21.90 -24.92
CA LYS A 683 -2.36 21.26 -23.75
C LYS A 683 -3.07 21.69 -22.44
N ALA A 684 -3.40 22.98 -22.33
CA ALA A 684 -4.14 23.50 -21.19
C ALA A 684 -5.49 22.79 -21.03
N LYS A 685 -6.26 22.67 -22.10
CA LYS A 685 -7.52 21.94 -22.11
C LYS A 685 -7.35 20.49 -21.69
N LYS A 686 -6.39 19.77 -22.31
CA LYS A 686 -6.13 18.36 -21.96
C LYS A 686 -5.75 18.18 -20.49
N ALA A 687 -4.87 19.03 -19.96
CA ALA A 687 -4.49 18.98 -18.55
C ALA A 687 -5.68 19.28 -17.63
N ASN A 688 -6.53 20.26 -17.99
CA ASN A 688 -7.76 20.55 -17.25
C ASN A 688 -8.76 19.38 -17.27
N ASP A 689 -8.93 18.72 -18.40
CA ASP A 689 -9.82 17.55 -18.52
C ASP A 689 -9.34 16.42 -17.61
N LEU A 690 -8.02 16.14 -17.57
CA LEU A 690 -7.43 15.16 -16.67
C LEU A 690 -7.54 15.57 -15.20
N TYR A 691 -7.33 16.84 -14.87
CA TYR A 691 -7.59 17.36 -13.52
C TYR A 691 -9.03 17.11 -13.09
N LEU A 692 -10.01 17.40 -13.94
CA LEU A 692 -11.44 17.19 -13.63
C LEU A 692 -11.79 15.71 -13.47
N GLN A 693 -11.09 14.82 -14.19
CA GLN A 693 -11.26 13.37 -14.04
C GLN A 693 -10.70 12.86 -12.71
N TRP A 694 -9.53 13.32 -12.28
CA TRP A 694 -8.83 12.78 -11.11
C TRP A 694 -9.16 13.52 -9.80
N ARG A 695 -9.53 14.80 -9.83
CA ARG A 695 -9.84 15.54 -8.61
C ARG A 695 -10.98 14.88 -7.82
N GLN A 696 -10.97 15.04 -6.51
CA GLN A 696 -12.11 14.62 -5.69
C GLN A 696 -13.39 15.34 -6.15
N ASP A 697 -14.52 14.61 -6.15
CA ASP A 697 -15.80 15.21 -6.47
C ASP A 697 -16.21 16.23 -5.38
N PRO A 698 -16.59 17.46 -5.73
CA PRO A 698 -17.09 18.43 -4.76
C PRO A 698 -18.30 17.95 -3.96
N MET A 699 -19.08 17.00 -4.50
CA MET A 699 -20.24 16.39 -3.82
C MET A 699 -19.87 15.22 -2.90
N ALA A 700 -18.61 14.79 -2.86
CA ALA A 700 -18.16 13.68 -2.04
C ALA A 700 -18.53 13.85 -0.56
N ASP A 701 -18.35 15.06 -0.02
CA ASP A 701 -18.69 15.36 1.37
C ASP A 701 -20.18 15.24 1.67
N VAL A 702 -21.05 15.55 0.71
CA VAL A 702 -22.50 15.38 0.85
C VAL A 702 -22.87 13.90 0.89
N VAL A 703 -22.26 13.08 0.02
CA VAL A 703 -22.47 11.63 0.01
C VAL A 703 -21.98 11.00 1.31
N ALA A 704 -20.79 11.39 1.79
CA ALA A 704 -20.24 10.93 3.05
C ALA A 704 -21.10 11.35 4.26
N SER A 705 -21.55 12.61 4.31
CA SER A 705 -22.36 13.12 5.41
C SER A 705 -23.69 12.38 5.55
N ARG A 706 -24.35 12.04 4.42
CA ARG A 706 -25.56 11.22 4.45
C ARG A 706 -25.30 9.80 5.00
N PHE A 707 -24.18 9.21 4.62
CA PHE A 707 -23.77 7.90 5.13
C PHE A 707 -23.58 7.96 6.66
N TYR A 708 -22.83 8.93 7.16
CA TYR A 708 -22.54 9.05 8.60
C TYR A 708 -23.79 9.39 9.42
N ALA A 709 -24.72 10.19 8.88
CA ALA A 709 -26.00 10.45 9.54
C ALA A 709 -26.84 9.18 9.78
N ASN A 710 -26.71 8.20 8.88
CA ASN A 710 -27.41 6.91 9.00
C ASN A 710 -26.58 5.82 9.69
N ASN A 711 -25.31 6.05 9.93
CA ASN A 711 -24.36 5.08 10.50
C ASN A 711 -23.48 5.76 11.56
N PRO A 712 -24.03 6.13 12.74
CA PRO A 712 -23.33 6.90 13.75
C PRO A 712 -22.06 6.22 14.27
N GLN A 713 -22.00 4.88 14.30
CA GLN A 713 -20.80 4.13 14.69
C GLN A 713 -19.59 4.48 13.80
N TRP A 714 -19.79 4.60 12.48
CA TRP A 714 -18.72 4.99 11.57
C TRP A 714 -18.36 6.47 11.66
N ALA A 715 -19.32 7.31 12.06
CA ALA A 715 -19.04 8.71 12.36
C ALA A 715 -18.15 8.85 13.61
N GLU A 716 -18.36 8.00 14.62
CA GLU A 716 -17.54 7.95 15.84
C GLU A 716 -16.12 7.41 15.55
N GLU A 717 -16.00 6.33 14.78
CA GLU A 717 -14.70 5.76 14.35
C GLU A 717 -13.83 6.77 13.58
N ARG A 718 -14.44 7.74 12.91
CA ARG A 718 -13.73 8.78 12.16
C ARG A 718 -13.16 9.91 13.03
N ILE A 719 -13.59 10.01 14.30
CA ILE A 719 -13.10 11.07 15.20
C ILE A 719 -11.62 10.81 15.53
N ASN A 720 -10.79 11.83 15.44
CA ASN A 720 -9.34 11.75 15.68
C ASN A 720 -8.95 11.14 17.04
N TYR A 721 -9.84 11.16 18.01
CA TYR A 721 -9.68 10.51 19.31
C TYR A 721 -10.94 9.71 19.62
N HIS A 722 -11.07 8.56 18.96
CA HIS A 722 -12.15 7.60 19.24
C HIS A 722 -11.73 6.66 20.37
N VAL A 723 -12.66 6.35 21.28
CA VAL A 723 -12.40 5.49 22.44
C VAL A 723 -13.37 4.33 22.47
N HIS A 724 -12.86 3.12 22.34
CA HIS A 724 -13.63 1.90 22.55
C HIS A 724 -13.87 1.69 24.03
N SER A 725 -15.13 1.66 24.46
CA SER A 725 -15.51 1.43 25.84
C SER A 725 -16.67 0.43 25.94
N ILE A 726 -16.57 -0.50 26.90
CA ILE A 726 -17.71 -1.32 27.34
C ILE A 726 -18.11 -0.74 28.71
N GLY A 727 -19.19 0.01 28.79
CA GLY A 727 -19.59 0.49 30.09
C GLY A 727 -20.83 1.33 30.08
N VAL A 728 -21.64 1.08 31.08
CA VAL A 728 -22.71 1.90 31.71
C VAL A 728 -23.35 2.90 30.72
N GLY A 729 -24.31 2.44 29.94
CA GLY A 729 -25.12 3.31 29.10
C GLY A 729 -25.06 3.04 27.61
N ARG A 730 -24.83 1.81 27.18
CA ARG A 730 -25.22 1.45 25.79
C ARG A 730 -26.70 1.81 25.64
N ARG A 731 -26.98 2.93 24.95
CA ARG A 731 -28.29 3.04 24.31
C ARG A 731 -28.43 1.77 23.48
N PRO A 732 -29.54 1.02 23.58
CA PRO A 732 -29.73 -0.14 22.72
C PRO A 732 -29.52 0.38 21.31
N VAL A 733 -28.56 -0.18 20.60
CA VAL A 733 -28.48 -0.04 19.14
C VAL A 733 -29.88 -0.42 18.70
N LEU A 734 -30.59 0.52 18.09
CA LEU A 734 -31.86 0.23 17.44
C LEU A 734 -31.54 -0.82 16.37
N THR A 735 -31.64 -2.08 16.77
CA THR A 735 -31.66 -3.25 15.87
C THR A 735 -32.94 -3.13 15.05
N GLY A 736 -32.88 -2.34 14.00
CA GLY A 736 -34.07 -2.03 13.26
C GLY A 736 -33.79 -1.47 11.90
N GLN A 737 -32.95 -2.15 11.15
CA GLN A 737 -33.18 -2.29 9.72
C GLN A 737 -32.39 -3.51 9.26
N LYS A 738 -33.03 -4.68 9.24
CA LYS A 738 -32.65 -5.74 8.34
C LYS A 738 -32.47 -5.10 6.98
N ALA A 739 -31.29 -5.25 6.40
CA ALA A 739 -31.07 -4.90 5.03
C ALA A 739 -32.24 -5.50 4.22
N SER A 740 -33.06 -4.63 3.66
CA SER A 740 -34.11 -5.07 2.75
C SER A 740 -33.43 -5.87 1.63
N PRO A 741 -33.91 -7.05 1.28
CA PRO A 741 -33.38 -7.76 0.13
C PRO A 741 -33.59 -6.85 -1.08
N ILE A 742 -32.51 -6.47 -1.73
CA ILE A 742 -32.57 -5.85 -3.05
C ILE A 742 -32.88 -6.98 -4.03
N ASP A 743 -34.14 -7.34 -4.09
CA ASP A 743 -34.71 -8.11 -5.20
C ASP A 743 -35.43 -7.12 -6.11
N LYS A 744 -34.79 -6.81 -7.18
CA LYS A 744 -35.20 -6.65 -8.58
C LYS A 744 -34.39 -5.57 -9.27
N PRO A 745 -33.87 -5.82 -10.46
CA PRO A 745 -33.26 -4.80 -11.29
C PRO A 745 -34.35 -3.91 -11.88
N GLU A 746 -34.28 -2.60 -11.65
CA GLU A 746 -34.79 -1.58 -12.55
C GLU A 746 -33.65 -0.94 -13.31
#